data_abbefe8c4baf03b1a594c3aed2a69725
#
_entry.id   abbefe8c4baf03b1a594c3aed2a69725
#
_cell.length_a   1.000
_cell.length_b   1.000
_cell.length_c   1.000
_cell.angle_alpha   90.00
_cell.angle_beta   90.00
_cell.angle_gamma   90.00
#
_symmetry.space_group_name_H-M   'P 1'
#
loop_
_entity.id
_entity.type
_entity.pdbx_description
1 polymer ?
#
loop_
_entity_poly.entity_id
_entity_poly.type
_entity_poly.pdbx_seq_one_letter_code
_entity_poly.pdbx_strand_id
1 'polypeptide(L)'
;MHSDELLVEILVEELPAQALLNEYKEMPKKLHALFQKRALEVGIIEIFYTPRRLCLFIKDFPLLTQETKEEFFGPPVKIACNNEDKTQGLNALGLGFYQKLGLKDHQHFQTAFKNNKEVLYHAKIHAKQPTKDLIMPIVLEFLEGLNFGKSMRWGNVEKSFIRPIHNICVLFNGENFNDIEVKEYGFKTKQATKAHQQEGFDFIQVDSPKAYFEVLEKNHVILDPKKREAKILQEIKKLETKHHISVEIDRDLLDEVVAITEYPSALLGEFDKAFLKLPSEIITTSMKENQRYFATFSQKSQESPTLHNGFIVVSNAINKDKQKIIAGNQKVLKARLSDAVFFYENDLKKPLDNAPLESVVFVQGLGTLKDKMEREAIIAEYLTQKYASSLNMPLEKALELVGRAVRIAKADLLSEVVYEFSELQGIMGYYYALKQNENELVALSVKEQYLPTSENAPLPSSVFSTIVALSLKLDSLFSLFSVGKIPSGSKDPFALRRLSFGLLKIIAHYGLGFDLKADLKNLFEKVGVYQSFDLEVLEKFLLERFNNLIDCNPSIIRSVLNTNERDIVKIIQKVKALKRFLDDPKNAQKKELLFSAFKRLANINKDRNPNESSGFSTSLFKESQEHALFEAFNAIKTSAFEGLDSKIEAYFGLHAPLEEYFKSVLVMDKDIEIQKNRKNFLWGVYQSFLEIGDIKEIAI
;
A
#
# COMPACT_ATOMS: atom_id res chain seq x y z
N MET A 1 -32.93 4.32 -24.03
CA MET A 1 -32.80 5.78 -23.86
C MET A 1 -31.99 6.29 -25.03
N HIS A 2 -32.30 7.47 -25.58
CA HIS A 2 -31.42 8.09 -26.57
C HIS A 2 -30.16 8.58 -25.85
N SER A 3 -29.01 8.13 -26.34
CA SER A 3 -27.67 8.51 -25.87
C SER A 3 -26.82 9.00 -27.02
N ASP A 4 -25.76 9.73 -26.75
CA ASP A 4 -24.79 10.20 -27.73
C ASP A 4 -23.37 10.17 -27.13
N GLU A 5 -22.36 10.40 -27.95
CA GLU A 5 -20.97 10.51 -27.50
C GLU A 5 -20.73 11.86 -26.80
N LEU A 6 -20.19 11.80 -25.59
CA LEU A 6 -19.70 12.99 -24.88
C LEU A 6 -18.18 12.97 -24.85
N LEU A 7 -17.55 14.05 -25.35
CA LEU A 7 -16.14 14.30 -25.19
C LEU A 7 -15.93 15.64 -24.45
N VAL A 8 -15.06 15.60 -23.43
CA VAL A 8 -14.62 16.82 -22.72
C VAL A 8 -13.10 16.84 -22.69
N GLU A 9 -12.49 17.83 -23.34
CA GLU A 9 -11.07 18.13 -23.19
C GLU A 9 -10.88 19.27 -22.20
N ILE A 10 -9.97 19.10 -21.26
CA ILE A 10 -9.46 20.13 -20.37
C ILE A 10 -8.01 20.40 -20.82
N LEU A 11 -7.79 21.52 -21.51
CA LEU A 11 -6.49 21.94 -22.01
C LEU A 11 -5.77 22.74 -20.93
N VAL A 12 -4.56 22.31 -20.58
CA VAL A 12 -3.78 22.87 -19.47
C VAL A 12 -2.33 23.14 -19.87
N GLU A 13 -1.58 23.84 -19.03
CA GLU A 13 -0.11 23.81 -19.08
C GLU A 13 0.42 22.45 -18.67
N GLU A 14 1.72 22.18 -18.96
CA GLU A 14 2.32 20.86 -18.75
C GLU A 14 2.17 20.35 -17.31
N LEU A 15 1.41 19.28 -17.18
CA LEU A 15 1.15 18.59 -15.92
C LEU A 15 2.41 17.85 -15.44
N PRO A 16 2.80 17.94 -14.16
CA PRO A 16 3.85 17.12 -13.61
C PRO A 16 3.47 15.63 -13.66
N ALA A 17 4.31 14.79 -14.28
CA ALA A 17 4.00 13.38 -14.56
C ALA A 17 3.56 12.61 -13.32
N GLN A 18 4.33 12.65 -12.23
CA GLN A 18 4.03 11.89 -11.03
C GLN A 18 2.68 12.26 -10.39
N ALA A 19 2.36 13.56 -10.36
CA ALA A 19 1.09 14.04 -9.83
C ALA A 19 -0.08 13.58 -10.73
N LEU A 20 0.11 13.67 -12.05
CA LEU A 20 -0.86 13.20 -13.04
C LEU A 20 -1.12 11.69 -12.91
N LEU A 21 -0.07 10.87 -12.87
CA LEU A 21 -0.19 9.41 -12.79
C LEU A 21 -0.87 8.94 -11.50
N ASN A 22 -0.59 9.60 -10.38
CA ASN A 22 -1.24 9.28 -9.11
C ASN A 22 -2.72 9.60 -9.14
N GLU A 23 -3.10 10.78 -9.63
CA GLU A 23 -4.50 11.21 -9.67
C GLU A 23 -5.30 10.49 -10.76
N TYR A 24 -4.68 10.15 -11.89
CA TYR A 24 -5.31 9.46 -13.01
C TYR A 24 -6.01 8.15 -12.60
N LYS A 25 -5.42 7.42 -11.66
CA LYS A 25 -5.97 6.15 -11.14
C LYS A 25 -7.31 6.35 -10.41
N GLU A 26 -7.52 7.52 -9.80
CA GLU A 26 -8.74 7.84 -9.03
C GLU A 26 -9.80 8.57 -9.87
N MET A 27 -9.45 9.15 -11.01
CA MET A 27 -10.36 9.92 -11.85
C MET A 27 -11.64 9.17 -12.25
N PRO A 28 -11.60 7.89 -12.70
CA PRO A 28 -12.80 7.16 -13.08
C PRO A 28 -13.80 7.04 -11.93
N LYS A 29 -13.31 6.73 -10.72
CA LYS A 29 -14.13 6.61 -9.51
C LYS A 29 -14.78 7.93 -9.13
N LYS A 30 -14.04 9.03 -9.21
CA LYS A 30 -14.55 10.38 -8.93
C LYS A 30 -15.65 10.78 -9.90
N LEU A 31 -15.44 10.58 -11.19
CA LEU A 31 -16.46 10.84 -12.22
C LEU A 31 -17.71 9.98 -12.02
N HIS A 32 -17.54 8.70 -11.76
CA HIS A 32 -18.68 7.80 -11.53
C HIS A 32 -19.54 8.27 -10.34
N ALA A 33 -18.91 8.72 -9.26
CA ALA A 33 -19.62 9.29 -8.10
C ALA A 33 -20.41 10.55 -8.46
N LEU A 34 -19.87 11.43 -9.33
CA LEU A 34 -20.55 12.64 -9.79
C LEU A 34 -21.76 12.35 -10.67
N PHE A 35 -21.68 11.32 -11.50
CA PHE A 35 -22.81 10.86 -12.33
C PHE A 35 -23.89 10.21 -11.47
N GLN A 36 -23.52 9.34 -10.54
CA GLN A 36 -24.47 8.74 -9.59
C GLN A 36 -25.23 9.80 -8.77
N LYS A 37 -24.53 10.82 -8.28
CA LYS A 37 -25.12 11.94 -7.52
C LYS A 37 -26.23 12.65 -8.30
N ARG A 38 -26.20 12.59 -9.65
CA ARG A 38 -27.15 13.23 -10.56
C ARG A 38 -28.10 12.26 -11.25
N ALA A 39 -28.14 11.02 -10.78
CA ALA A 39 -28.96 9.95 -11.38
C ALA A 39 -28.71 9.79 -12.90
N LEU A 40 -27.44 9.90 -13.29
CA LEU A 40 -26.99 9.65 -14.66
C LEU A 40 -26.39 8.24 -14.75
N GLU A 41 -27.02 7.40 -15.54
CA GLU A 41 -26.45 6.11 -15.97
C GLU A 41 -25.71 6.35 -17.28
N VAL A 42 -24.39 6.19 -17.21
CA VAL A 42 -23.49 6.43 -18.35
C VAL A 42 -22.85 5.12 -18.79
N GLY A 43 -22.48 5.02 -20.06
CA GLY A 43 -21.71 3.92 -20.61
C GLY A 43 -20.26 3.90 -20.11
N ILE A 44 -19.39 3.28 -20.89
CA ILE A 44 -17.97 3.16 -20.57
C ILE A 44 -17.33 4.55 -20.55
N ILE A 45 -16.66 4.88 -19.43
CA ILE A 45 -15.88 6.09 -19.27
C ILE A 45 -14.43 5.78 -19.66
N GLU A 46 -13.96 6.40 -20.73
CA GLU A 46 -12.56 6.38 -21.14
C GLU A 46 -11.91 7.73 -20.76
N ILE A 47 -10.78 7.67 -20.07
CA ILE A 47 -10.02 8.87 -19.71
C ILE A 47 -8.66 8.78 -20.37
N PHE A 48 -8.32 9.81 -21.12
CA PHE A 48 -7.03 9.94 -21.76
C PHE A 48 -6.30 11.15 -21.20
N TYR A 49 -4.99 11.15 -21.33
CA TYR A 49 -4.18 12.29 -20.94
C TYR A 49 -2.99 12.47 -21.88
N THR A 50 -2.52 13.69 -21.96
CA THR A 50 -1.17 14.06 -22.42
C THR A 50 -0.57 15.01 -21.39
N PRO A 51 0.71 15.42 -21.49
CA PRO A 51 1.23 16.43 -20.58
C PRO A 51 0.37 17.71 -20.52
N ARG A 52 -0.33 18.06 -21.59
CA ARG A 52 -1.06 19.33 -21.71
C ARG A 52 -2.58 19.20 -21.74
N ARG A 53 -3.15 18.00 -21.55
CA ARG A 53 -4.60 17.81 -21.58
C ARG A 53 -5.07 16.60 -20.79
N LEU A 54 -6.27 16.73 -20.27
CA LEU A 54 -7.08 15.62 -19.78
C LEU A 54 -8.29 15.51 -20.70
N CYS A 55 -8.61 14.32 -21.15
CA CYS A 55 -9.75 14.08 -22.04
C CYS A 55 -10.65 12.99 -21.48
N LEU A 56 -11.91 13.30 -21.29
CA LEU A 56 -12.97 12.40 -20.85
C LEU A 56 -13.79 12.03 -22.09
N PHE A 57 -13.99 10.75 -22.35
CA PHE A 57 -14.78 10.27 -23.44
C PHE A 57 -15.78 9.21 -22.97
N ILE A 58 -17.07 9.41 -23.27
CA ILE A 58 -18.16 8.54 -22.87
C ILE A 58 -19.00 8.25 -24.11
N LYS A 59 -19.04 6.99 -24.54
CA LYS A 59 -19.73 6.58 -25.77
C LYS A 59 -21.25 6.66 -25.67
N ASP A 60 -21.79 6.37 -24.49
CA ASP A 60 -23.24 6.33 -24.25
C ASP A 60 -23.58 7.27 -23.10
N PHE A 61 -23.58 8.58 -23.39
CA PHE A 61 -24.02 9.58 -22.45
C PHE A 61 -25.49 9.93 -22.70
N PRO A 62 -26.41 9.83 -21.73
CA PRO A 62 -27.85 10.00 -21.95
C PRO A 62 -28.18 11.46 -22.28
N LEU A 63 -29.14 11.67 -23.18
CA LEU A 63 -29.66 13.01 -23.53
C LEU A 63 -30.54 13.64 -22.45
N LEU A 64 -31.16 12.78 -21.63
CA LEU A 64 -32.03 13.18 -20.51
C LEU A 64 -31.66 12.41 -19.26
N THR A 65 -31.77 13.05 -18.09
CA THR A 65 -31.66 12.36 -16.80
C THR A 65 -32.78 11.36 -16.62
N GLN A 66 -32.61 10.44 -15.69
CA GLN A 66 -33.74 9.62 -15.21
C GLN A 66 -34.69 10.44 -14.36
N GLU A 67 -35.98 10.06 -14.40
CA GLU A 67 -36.92 10.55 -13.39
C GLU A 67 -36.55 9.91 -12.05
N THR A 68 -36.36 10.72 -11.03
CA THR A 68 -36.03 10.24 -9.68
C THR A 68 -37.09 10.65 -8.69
N LYS A 69 -37.34 9.77 -7.74
CA LYS A 69 -38.28 9.97 -6.64
C LYS A 69 -37.50 10.11 -5.33
N GLU A 70 -37.48 11.29 -4.79
CA GLU A 70 -36.91 11.55 -3.46
C GLU A 70 -38.00 11.40 -2.38
N GLU A 71 -37.84 10.44 -1.49
CA GLU A 71 -38.81 10.09 -0.50
C GLU A 71 -38.45 10.66 0.86
N PHE A 72 -39.38 11.42 1.45
CA PHE A 72 -39.26 12.03 2.76
C PHE A 72 -40.23 11.35 3.75
N PHE A 73 -39.69 10.81 4.82
CA PHE A 73 -40.45 10.19 5.88
C PHE A 73 -40.48 11.10 7.10
N GLY A 74 -41.68 11.47 7.52
CA GLY A 74 -41.92 12.33 8.66
C GLY A 74 -42.21 11.57 9.96
N PRO A 75 -42.73 12.27 10.97
CA PRO A 75 -43.11 11.66 12.24
C PRO A 75 -44.27 10.66 12.07
N PRO A 76 -44.39 9.69 13.00
CA PRO A 76 -45.56 8.79 13.04
C PRO A 76 -46.88 9.53 13.04
N VAL A 77 -47.85 9.03 12.28
CA VAL A 77 -49.19 9.64 12.13
C VAL A 77 -49.88 9.88 13.48
N LYS A 78 -49.75 8.91 14.40
CA LYS A 78 -50.33 9.02 15.76
C LYS A 78 -49.90 10.25 16.54
N ILE A 79 -48.67 10.77 16.30
CA ILE A 79 -48.16 11.94 17.01
C ILE A 79 -48.16 13.21 16.14
N ALA A 80 -48.41 13.07 14.84
CA ALA A 80 -48.35 14.16 13.85
C ALA A 80 -49.77 14.69 13.49
N CYS A 81 -50.85 13.96 13.83
CA CYS A 81 -52.22 14.34 13.57
C CYS A 81 -52.95 14.77 14.87
N ASN A 82 -53.95 15.64 14.71
CA ASN A 82 -54.79 16.04 15.82
C ASN A 82 -55.59 14.83 16.37
N ASN A 83 -55.65 14.67 17.67
CA ASN A 83 -56.33 13.57 18.36
C ASN A 83 -55.93 12.16 17.89
N GLU A 84 -54.70 12.01 17.38
CA GLU A 84 -54.18 10.76 16.78
C GLU A 84 -54.98 10.28 15.56
N ASP A 85 -55.83 11.12 14.96
CA ASP A 85 -56.72 10.81 13.87
C ASP A 85 -56.38 11.59 12.60
N LYS A 86 -56.15 10.88 11.49
CA LYS A 86 -55.84 11.45 10.17
C LYS A 86 -56.92 12.39 9.64
N THR A 87 -58.20 12.12 9.98
CA THR A 87 -59.34 12.89 9.47
C THR A 87 -59.40 14.27 10.09
N GLN A 88 -58.70 14.49 11.22
CA GLN A 88 -58.70 15.75 11.96
C GLN A 88 -57.52 16.69 11.58
N GLY A 89 -56.79 16.33 10.57
CA GLY A 89 -55.68 17.13 10.04
C GLY A 89 -54.40 17.07 10.89
N LEU A 90 -53.36 17.78 10.41
CA LEU A 90 -52.04 17.78 11.03
C LEU A 90 -51.95 18.74 12.23
N ASN A 91 -51.29 18.34 13.29
CA ASN A 91 -50.91 19.21 14.40
C ASN A 91 -49.61 19.97 14.09
N ALA A 92 -49.12 20.77 15.04
CA ALA A 92 -47.91 21.57 14.87
C ALA A 92 -46.67 20.74 14.45
N LEU A 93 -46.53 19.48 14.90
CA LEU A 93 -45.44 18.59 14.55
C LEU A 93 -45.56 18.12 13.10
N GLY A 94 -46.74 17.72 12.66
CA GLY A 94 -47.05 17.32 11.29
C GLY A 94 -46.90 18.47 10.30
N LEU A 95 -47.40 19.65 10.65
CA LEU A 95 -47.20 20.88 9.85
C LEU A 95 -45.73 21.26 9.72
N GLY A 96 -44.94 21.14 10.79
CA GLY A 96 -43.52 21.40 10.79
C GLY A 96 -42.71 20.50 9.82
N PHE A 97 -43.16 19.25 9.60
CA PHE A 97 -42.59 18.38 8.61
C PHE A 97 -42.76 18.94 7.19
N TYR A 98 -43.97 19.33 6.81
CA TYR A 98 -44.27 19.89 5.49
C TYR A 98 -43.66 21.29 5.29
N GLN A 99 -43.60 22.11 6.32
CA GLN A 99 -42.94 23.42 6.28
C GLN A 99 -41.44 23.27 5.99
N LYS A 100 -40.75 22.28 6.60
CA LYS A 100 -39.33 21.98 6.30
C LYS A 100 -39.13 21.57 4.85
N LEU A 101 -40.14 20.99 4.19
CA LEU A 101 -40.08 20.60 2.77
C LEU A 101 -40.52 21.77 1.85
N GLY A 102 -40.85 22.95 2.39
CA GLY A 102 -41.28 24.11 1.60
C GLY A 102 -42.71 23.98 1.00
N LEU A 103 -43.51 23.04 1.50
CA LEU A 103 -44.83 22.74 0.98
C LEU A 103 -45.89 23.60 1.71
N LYS A 104 -46.74 24.28 0.94
CA LYS A 104 -47.79 25.18 1.46
C LYS A 104 -49.15 24.50 1.63
N ASP A 105 -49.43 23.46 0.86
CA ASP A 105 -50.68 22.69 0.95
C ASP A 105 -50.49 21.44 1.80
N HIS A 106 -51.23 21.38 2.92
CA HIS A 106 -51.16 20.27 3.87
C HIS A 106 -52.52 19.57 4.03
N GLN A 107 -53.52 19.95 3.24
CA GLN A 107 -54.88 19.42 3.38
C GLN A 107 -54.99 17.97 2.89
N HIS A 108 -54.07 17.56 1.97
CA HIS A 108 -54.01 16.22 1.42
C HIS A 108 -52.62 15.59 1.66
N PHE A 109 -52.27 15.38 2.93
CA PHE A 109 -51.02 14.75 3.27
C PHE A 109 -51.02 13.22 2.95
N GLN A 110 -49.84 12.70 2.56
CA GLN A 110 -49.63 11.29 2.28
C GLN A 110 -49.01 10.57 3.49
N THR A 111 -49.28 9.28 3.60
CA THR A 111 -48.70 8.42 4.63
C THR A 111 -48.07 7.18 3.99
N ALA A 112 -47.03 6.62 4.65
CA ALA A 112 -46.40 5.36 4.25
C ALA A 112 -46.01 4.56 5.52
N PHE A 113 -45.79 3.26 5.35
CA PHE A 113 -45.28 2.40 6.42
C PHE A 113 -43.78 2.39 6.44
N LYS A 114 -43.14 2.68 7.60
CA LYS A 114 -41.73 2.57 7.87
C LYS A 114 -41.51 1.92 9.23
N ASN A 115 -40.75 0.82 9.29
CA ASN A 115 -40.48 0.06 10.53
C ASN A 115 -41.77 -0.31 11.30
N ASN A 116 -42.78 -0.83 10.61
CA ASN A 116 -44.09 -1.19 11.14
C ASN A 116 -44.89 -0.04 11.77
N LYS A 117 -44.54 1.20 11.49
CA LYS A 117 -45.27 2.40 11.93
C LYS A 117 -45.73 3.19 10.72
N GLU A 118 -46.95 3.65 10.74
CA GLU A 118 -47.47 4.58 9.75
C GLU A 118 -46.92 5.98 10.04
N VAL A 119 -46.22 6.57 9.05
CA VAL A 119 -45.55 7.87 9.15
C VAL A 119 -46.07 8.82 8.07
N LEU A 120 -45.93 10.12 8.30
CA LEU A 120 -46.14 11.11 7.23
C LEU A 120 -45.13 10.85 6.12
N TYR A 121 -45.56 11.05 4.89
CA TYR A 121 -44.77 10.75 3.70
C TYR A 121 -44.96 11.85 2.65
N HIS A 122 -43.88 12.17 1.99
CA HIS A 122 -43.91 13.01 0.81
C HIS A 122 -42.89 12.51 -0.20
N ALA A 123 -43.27 12.48 -1.46
CA ALA A 123 -42.40 12.14 -2.56
C ALA A 123 -42.25 13.32 -3.50
N LYS A 124 -41.03 13.78 -3.66
CA LYS A 124 -40.66 14.80 -4.64
C LYS A 124 -40.18 14.09 -5.91
N ILE A 125 -40.95 14.27 -6.98
CA ILE A 125 -40.59 13.75 -8.28
C ILE A 125 -39.71 14.80 -8.98
N HIS A 126 -38.48 14.40 -9.32
CA HIS A 126 -37.61 15.19 -10.17
C HIS A 126 -37.80 14.72 -11.61
N ALA A 127 -38.45 15.56 -12.42
CA ALA A 127 -38.69 15.29 -13.81
C ALA A 127 -37.39 15.15 -14.59
N LYS A 128 -37.44 14.42 -15.70
CA LYS A 128 -36.33 14.34 -16.65
C LYS A 128 -35.92 15.72 -17.13
N GLN A 129 -34.63 16.00 -17.14
CA GLN A 129 -34.07 17.26 -17.63
C GLN A 129 -32.96 17.00 -18.67
N PRO A 130 -32.72 17.93 -19.61
CA PRO A 130 -31.64 17.83 -20.57
C PRO A 130 -30.29 17.72 -19.88
N THR A 131 -29.50 16.70 -20.25
CA THR A 131 -28.18 16.46 -19.63
C THR A 131 -27.13 17.48 -20.05
N LYS A 132 -27.32 18.14 -21.19
CA LYS A 132 -26.44 19.21 -21.65
C LYS A 132 -26.22 20.30 -20.61
N ASP A 133 -27.28 20.65 -19.85
CA ASP A 133 -27.23 21.70 -18.83
C ASP A 133 -26.43 21.28 -17.57
N LEU A 134 -26.19 19.96 -17.41
CA LEU A 134 -25.44 19.38 -16.32
C LEU A 134 -23.95 19.17 -16.63
N ILE A 135 -23.56 19.17 -17.93
CA ILE A 135 -22.17 18.82 -18.32
C ILE A 135 -21.16 19.80 -17.70
N MET A 136 -21.33 21.09 -17.91
CA MET A 136 -20.38 22.09 -17.35
C MET A 136 -20.32 22.08 -15.83
N PRO A 137 -21.46 22.04 -15.08
CA PRO A 137 -21.44 21.85 -13.64
C PRO A 137 -20.70 20.58 -13.18
N ILE A 138 -20.86 19.46 -13.89
CA ILE A 138 -20.14 18.21 -13.58
C ILE A 138 -18.64 18.36 -13.82
N VAL A 139 -18.25 18.97 -14.94
CA VAL A 139 -16.84 19.20 -15.28
C VAL A 139 -16.15 20.08 -14.24
N LEU A 140 -16.81 21.16 -13.81
CA LEU A 140 -16.26 22.06 -12.80
C LEU A 140 -16.13 21.37 -11.42
N GLU A 141 -17.16 20.63 -10.99
CA GLU A 141 -17.10 19.85 -9.76
C GLU A 141 -16.04 18.73 -9.83
N PHE A 142 -15.85 18.14 -11.01
CA PHE A 142 -14.77 17.17 -11.23
C PHE A 142 -13.40 17.81 -11.07
N LEU A 143 -13.15 18.98 -11.67
CA LEU A 143 -11.88 19.71 -11.53
C LEU A 143 -11.59 20.07 -10.06
N GLU A 144 -12.60 20.49 -9.30
CA GLU A 144 -12.48 20.78 -7.88
C GLU A 144 -12.19 19.50 -7.03
N GLY A 145 -12.68 18.37 -7.48
CA GLY A 145 -12.48 17.06 -6.84
C GLY A 145 -11.10 16.43 -7.10
N LEU A 146 -10.32 16.95 -8.06
CA LEU A 146 -8.98 16.42 -8.37
C LEU A 146 -7.96 16.85 -7.30
N ASN A 147 -7.09 15.92 -6.91
CA ASN A 147 -6.07 16.18 -5.89
C ASN A 147 -4.67 15.77 -6.39
N PHE A 148 -3.93 16.73 -6.87
CA PHE A 148 -2.56 16.54 -7.33
C PHE A 148 -1.49 16.76 -6.23
N GLY A 149 -1.89 16.94 -4.98
CA GLY A 149 -0.99 17.20 -3.85
C GLY A 149 -0.46 18.64 -3.78
N LYS A 150 -0.33 19.34 -4.92
CA LYS A 150 0.06 20.74 -5.02
C LYS A 150 -0.88 21.45 -5.98
N SER A 151 -1.11 22.75 -5.75
CA SER A 151 -1.90 23.60 -6.61
C SER A 151 -1.33 25.02 -6.65
N MET A 152 -1.68 25.77 -7.69
CA MET A 152 -1.29 27.17 -7.86
C MET A 152 -2.48 28.01 -8.32
N ARG A 153 -2.39 29.32 -8.15
CA ARG A 153 -3.29 30.33 -8.76
C ARG A 153 -2.52 31.10 -9.82
N TRP A 154 -3.23 31.60 -10.81
CA TRP A 154 -2.65 32.45 -11.84
C TRP A 154 -3.56 33.64 -12.11
N GLY A 155 -2.98 34.78 -12.51
CA GLY A 155 -3.74 35.99 -12.74
C GLY A 155 -4.62 36.38 -11.55
N ASN A 156 -5.89 36.65 -11.82
CA ASN A 156 -6.89 37.05 -10.83
C ASN A 156 -7.95 35.93 -10.59
N VAL A 157 -7.60 34.68 -10.84
CA VAL A 157 -8.54 33.56 -10.67
C VAL A 157 -8.82 33.25 -9.19
N GLU A 158 -10.04 32.83 -8.92
CA GLU A 158 -10.48 32.50 -7.55
C GLU A 158 -10.04 31.10 -7.12
N LYS A 159 -10.16 30.13 -8.02
CA LYS A 159 -9.82 28.73 -7.75
C LYS A 159 -8.35 28.42 -8.09
N SER A 160 -7.82 27.42 -7.41
CA SER A 160 -6.48 26.89 -7.71
C SER A 160 -6.57 25.58 -8.50
N PHE A 161 -5.58 25.31 -9.33
CA PHE A 161 -5.39 24.03 -10.00
C PHE A 161 -3.92 23.69 -10.06
N ILE A 162 -3.54 22.48 -10.48
CA ILE A 162 -2.12 22.07 -10.56
C ILE A 162 -1.32 22.90 -11.56
N ARG A 163 -1.95 23.31 -12.67
CA ARG A 163 -1.41 24.17 -13.73
C ARG A 163 -2.51 25.04 -14.32
N PRO A 164 -2.19 26.18 -14.96
CA PRO A 164 -3.18 27.01 -15.62
C PRO A 164 -4.01 26.25 -16.63
N ILE A 165 -5.33 26.44 -16.57
CA ILE A 165 -6.29 25.87 -17.52
C ILE A 165 -6.48 26.91 -18.64
N HIS A 166 -6.34 26.48 -19.89
CA HIS A 166 -6.45 27.36 -21.06
C HIS A 166 -7.82 27.27 -21.74
N ASN A 167 -8.44 26.09 -21.69
CA ASN A 167 -9.72 25.85 -22.35
C ASN A 167 -10.40 24.62 -21.78
N ILE A 168 -11.73 24.61 -21.87
CA ILE A 168 -12.56 23.41 -21.76
C ILE A 168 -13.32 23.28 -23.06
N CYS A 169 -13.06 22.21 -23.81
CA CYS A 169 -13.77 21.85 -25.03
C CYS A 169 -14.79 20.77 -24.72
N VAL A 170 -16.07 21.04 -24.95
CA VAL A 170 -17.16 20.08 -24.79
C VAL A 170 -17.77 19.80 -26.14
N LEU A 171 -17.87 18.52 -26.49
CA LEU A 171 -18.49 18.04 -27.73
C LEU A 171 -19.58 17.04 -27.35
N PHE A 172 -20.83 17.39 -27.58
CA PHE A 172 -21.98 16.57 -27.23
C PHE A 172 -23.17 16.90 -28.14
N ASN A 173 -23.66 15.92 -28.87
CA ASN A 173 -24.91 15.97 -29.64
C ASN A 173 -25.07 17.22 -30.53
N GLY A 174 -23.97 17.76 -31.09
CA GLY A 174 -24.01 18.98 -31.90
C GLY A 174 -24.39 20.28 -31.16
N GLU A 175 -24.48 20.23 -29.83
CA GLU A 175 -24.79 21.40 -28.99
C GLU A 175 -23.64 22.41 -28.95
N ASN A 176 -23.97 23.67 -28.81
CA ASN A 176 -22.98 24.76 -28.74
C ASN A 176 -22.53 24.99 -27.28
N PHE A 177 -21.25 24.76 -27.02
CA PHE A 177 -20.61 25.03 -25.75
C PHE A 177 -19.52 26.11 -25.86
N ASN A 178 -19.54 26.96 -26.91
CA ASN A 178 -18.63 28.08 -27.01
C ASN A 178 -19.08 29.26 -26.13
N ASP A 179 -18.11 30.07 -25.74
CA ASP A 179 -18.28 31.33 -25.02
C ASP A 179 -18.94 31.21 -23.62
N ILE A 180 -19.00 30.03 -23.06
CA ILE A 180 -19.43 29.83 -21.66
C ILE A 180 -18.35 30.39 -20.75
N GLU A 181 -18.71 31.36 -19.92
CA GLU A 181 -17.78 32.01 -19.00
C GLU A 181 -17.47 31.08 -17.81
N VAL A 182 -16.21 30.76 -17.64
CA VAL A 182 -15.68 29.97 -16.50
C VAL A 182 -14.94 30.93 -15.58
N LYS A 183 -15.70 31.63 -14.74
CA LYS A 183 -15.19 32.72 -13.86
C LYS A 183 -14.13 32.21 -12.89
N GLU A 184 -14.34 31.01 -12.36
CA GLU A 184 -13.45 30.36 -11.38
C GLU A 184 -12.01 30.24 -11.87
N TYR A 185 -11.82 30.08 -13.18
CA TYR A 185 -10.52 29.89 -13.84
C TYR A 185 -10.18 30.96 -14.86
N GLY A 186 -11.05 31.95 -15.07
CA GLY A 186 -10.76 33.19 -15.80
C GLY A 186 -10.69 33.06 -17.32
N PHE A 187 -11.49 32.20 -17.96
CA PHE A 187 -11.56 32.06 -19.41
C PHE A 187 -12.99 31.78 -19.92
N LYS A 188 -13.18 31.84 -21.22
CA LYS A 188 -14.39 31.36 -21.92
C LYS A 188 -14.08 30.10 -22.68
N THR A 189 -15.02 29.17 -22.68
CA THR A 189 -14.91 27.89 -23.39
C THR A 189 -14.85 28.05 -24.90
N LYS A 190 -14.17 27.14 -25.57
CA LYS A 190 -14.12 27.04 -27.03
C LYS A 190 -14.25 25.56 -27.43
N GLN A 191 -15.10 25.27 -28.41
CA GLN A 191 -15.12 23.97 -29.07
C GLN A 191 -13.92 23.84 -30.03
N ALA A 192 -12.74 23.83 -29.43
CA ALA A 192 -11.47 23.84 -30.16
C ALA A 192 -10.37 23.19 -29.28
N THR A 193 -9.41 22.57 -29.93
CA THR A 193 -8.22 21.99 -29.32
C THR A 193 -6.94 22.62 -29.85
N LYS A 194 -5.77 22.18 -29.40
CA LYS A 194 -4.47 22.62 -29.93
C LYS A 194 -3.69 21.44 -30.49
N ALA A 195 -2.87 21.71 -31.49
CA ALA A 195 -1.87 20.80 -32.03
C ALA A 195 -0.76 20.47 -31.00
N HIS A 196 0.16 19.59 -31.34
CA HIS A 196 1.45 19.47 -30.68
C HIS A 196 2.14 20.84 -30.59
N GLN A 197 2.79 21.14 -29.45
CA GLN A 197 3.37 22.48 -29.20
C GLN A 197 4.33 22.98 -30.29
N GLN A 198 4.96 22.10 -31.03
CA GLN A 198 5.87 22.47 -32.13
C GLN A 198 5.14 22.73 -33.46
N GLU A 199 3.86 22.43 -33.57
CA GLU A 199 3.03 22.76 -34.75
C GLU A 199 2.42 24.17 -34.64
N GLY A 200 2.35 24.73 -33.43
CA GLY A 200 1.82 26.07 -33.16
C GLY A 200 0.99 26.17 -31.91
N PHE A 201 0.54 27.37 -31.63
CA PHE A 201 -0.25 27.66 -30.41
C PHE A 201 -1.71 28.00 -30.71
N ASP A 202 -2.11 27.99 -31.99
CA ASP A 202 -3.46 28.38 -32.41
C ASP A 202 -4.48 27.28 -32.04
N PHE A 203 -5.71 27.73 -31.81
CA PHE A 203 -6.84 26.85 -31.61
C PHE A 203 -7.36 26.29 -32.95
N ILE A 204 -7.59 25.01 -33.01
CA ILE A 204 -8.17 24.29 -34.14
C ILE A 204 -9.61 23.92 -33.75
N GLN A 205 -10.58 24.43 -34.50
CA GLN A 205 -12.00 24.17 -34.27
C GLN A 205 -12.32 22.70 -34.48
N VAL A 206 -13.17 22.17 -33.61
CA VAL A 206 -13.70 20.78 -33.68
C VAL A 206 -15.19 20.80 -33.41
N ASP A 207 -15.96 20.00 -34.13
CA ASP A 207 -17.42 19.97 -34.07
C ASP A 207 -17.97 18.61 -33.54
N SER A 208 -17.13 17.61 -33.49
CA SER A 208 -17.53 16.26 -33.08
C SER A 208 -16.39 15.50 -32.41
N PRO A 209 -16.66 14.50 -31.56
CA PRO A 209 -15.63 13.63 -31.00
C PRO A 209 -14.75 12.99 -32.07
N LYS A 210 -15.32 12.55 -33.18
CA LYS A 210 -14.57 11.99 -34.29
C LYS A 210 -13.58 13.00 -34.90
N ALA A 211 -14.04 14.21 -35.20
CA ALA A 211 -13.18 15.29 -35.73
C ALA A 211 -12.06 15.64 -34.74
N TYR A 212 -12.34 15.63 -33.43
CA TYR A 212 -11.36 15.87 -32.41
C TYR A 212 -10.20 14.86 -32.46
N PHE A 213 -10.51 13.55 -32.51
CA PHE A 213 -9.48 12.50 -32.59
C PHE A 213 -8.67 12.62 -33.90
N GLU A 214 -9.33 12.86 -35.03
CA GLU A 214 -8.66 13.01 -36.33
C GLU A 214 -7.72 14.24 -36.35
N VAL A 215 -8.16 15.35 -35.75
CA VAL A 215 -7.35 16.59 -35.65
C VAL A 215 -6.10 16.33 -34.79
N LEU A 216 -6.24 15.67 -33.66
CA LEU A 216 -5.07 15.37 -32.79
C LEU A 216 -4.07 14.45 -33.49
N GLU A 217 -4.54 13.39 -34.13
CA GLU A 217 -3.67 12.44 -34.85
C GLU A 217 -2.91 13.13 -36.00
N LYS A 218 -3.60 13.94 -36.79
CA LYS A 218 -3.02 14.72 -37.90
C LYS A 218 -1.96 15.72 -37.40
N ASN A 219 -2.12 16.26 -36.20
CA ASN A 219 -1.26 17.27 -35.62
C ASN A 219 -0.31 16.71 -34.56
N HIS A 220 0.16 15.48 -34.73
CA HIS A 220 1.19 14.82 -33.92
C HIS A 220 0.86 14.75 -32.43
N VAL A 221 -0.39 14.42 -32.09
CA VAL A 221 -0.81 14.14 -30.71
C VAL A 221 -1.42 12.76 -30.65
N ILE A 222 -0.73 11.84 -30.00
CA ILE A 222 -1.27 10.51 -29.67
C ILE A 222 -1.94 10.63 -28.30
N LEU A 223 -3.25 10.79 -28.27
CA LEU A 223 -4.00 11.05 -27.06
C LEU A 223 -3.98 9.88 -26.08
N ASP A 224 -4.15 8.64 -26.59
CA ASP A 224 -4.19 7.43 -25.79
C ASP A 224 -2.80 7.07 -25.21
N PRO A 225 -2.61 7.06 -23.88
CA PRO A 225 -1.34 6.72 -23.26
C PRO A 225 -0.89 5.29 -23.59
N LYS A 226 -1.81 4.34 -23.77
CA LYS A 226 -1.47 2.96 -24.16
C LYS A 226 -0.87 2.89 -25.56
N LYS A 227 -1.37 3.70 -26.47
CA LYS A 227 -0.80 3.79 -27.83
C LYS A 227 0.58 4.43 -27.81
N ARG A 228 0.83 5.44 -26.94
CA ARG A 228 2.15 6.03 -26.77
C ARG A 228 3.13 5.02 -26.19
N GLU A 229 2.72 4.28 -25.13
CA GLU A 229 3.52 3.21 -24.54
C GLU A 229 3.90 2.15 -25.58
N ALA A 230 2.91 1.62 -26.32
CA ALA A 230 3.14 0.62 -27.34
C ALA A 230 4.12 1.09 -28.42
N LYS A 231 4.03 2.37 -28.83
CA LYS A 231 4.95 2.98 -29.79
C LYS A 231 6.36 3.06 -29.24
N ILE A 232 6.55 3.51 -28.01
CA ILE A 232 7.85 3.57 -27.34
C ILE A 232 8.49 2.18 -27.29
N LEU A 233 7.78 1.19 -26.77
CA LEU A 233 8.28 -0.17 -26.66
C LEU A 233 8.62 -0.81 -28.02
N GLN A 234 7.80 -0.56 -29.04
CA GLN A 234 8.08 -1.03 -30.39
C GLN A 234 9.35 -0.40 -30.98
N GLU A 235 9.54 0.91 -30.75
CA GLU A 235 10.73 1.60 -31.26
C GLU A 235 11.99 1.16 -30.48
N ILE A 236 11.92 1.00 -29.16
CA ILE A 236 13.00 0.43 -28.37
C ILE A 236 13.38 -0.96 -28.89
N LYS A 237 12.39 -1.83 -29.15
CA LYS A 237 12.63 -3.17 -29.67
C LYS A 237 13.35 -3.18 -31.03
N LYS A 238 13.03 -2.23 -31.90
CA LYS A 238 13.74 -2.04 -33.18
C LYS A 238 15.19 -1.64 -32.95
N LEU A 239 15.45 -0.75 -31.99
CA LEU A 239 16.81 -0.32 -31.64
C LEU A 239 17.62 -1.46 -31.02
N GLU A 240 17.04 -2.25 -30.12
CA GLU A 240 17.68 -3.45 -29.54
C GLU A 240 18.14 -4.42 -30.64
N THR A 241 17.25 -4.73 -31.58
CA THR A 241 17.56 -5.67 -32.68
C THR A 241 18.64 -5.11 -33.59
N LYS A 242 18.55 -3.83 -33.97
CA LYS A 242 19.44 -3.17 -34.88
C LYS A 242 20.88 -3.03 -34.33
N HIS A 243 20.99 -2.76 -33.03
CA HIS A 243 22.27 -2.45 -32.38
C HIS A 243 22.84 -3.59 -31.52
N HIS A 244 22.12 -4.75 -31.44
CA HIS A 244 22.51 -5.91 -30.64
C HIS A 244 22.70 -5.57 -29.15
N ILE A 245 21.81 -4.77 -28.61
CA ILE A 245 21.77 -4.38 -27.20
C ILE A 245 20.48 -4.88 -26.56
N SER A 246 20.40 -4.87 -25.24
CA SER A 246 19.16 -5.00 -24.48
C SER A 246 18.90 -3.71 -23.69
N VAL A 247 17.64 -3.39 -23.47
CA VAL A 247 17.21 -2.20 -22.73
C VAL A 247 16.49 -2.64 -21.48
N GLU A 248 16.88 -2.15 -20.34
CA GLU A 248 16.15 -2.37 -19.09
C GLU A 248 14.93 -1.44 -19.05
N ILE A 249 13.76 -2.03 -19.11
CA ILE A 249 12.49 -1.29 -19.05
C ILE A 249 12.06 -1.17 -17.58
N ASP A 250 12.46 -0.06 -16.97
CA ASP A 250 11.90 0.37 -15.68
C ASP A 250 10.46 0.86 -15.90
N ARG A 251 9.49 0.25 -15.21
CA ARG A 251 8.07 0.55 -15.39
C ARG A 251 7.72 1.98 -14.98
N ASP A 252 8.24 2.44 -13.86
CA ASP A 252 7.97 3.79 -13.35
C ASP A 252 8.53 4.85 -14.29
N LEU A 253 9.73 4.62 -14.82
CA LEU A 253 10.33 5.48 -15.84
C LEU A 253 9.51 5.49 -17.12
N LEU A 254 9.04 4.34 -17.59
CA LEU A 254 8.20 4.24 -18.79
C LEU A 254 6.89 5.00 -18.62
N ASP A 255 6.22 4.84 -17.49
CA ASP A 255 4.98 5.54 -17.17
C ASP A 255 5.21 7.06 -17.13
N GLU A 256 6.32 7.52 -16.54
CA GLU A 256 6.70 8.94 -16.53
C GLU A 256 6.94 9.46 -17.96
N VAL A 257 7.69 8.74 -18.77
CA VAL A 257 8.01 9.13 -20.15
C VAL A 257 6.74 9.18 -21.03
N VAL A 258 5.83 8.23 -20.84
CA VAL A 258 4.50 8.26 -21.50
C VAL A 258 3.72 9.51 -21.07
N ALA A 259 3.81 9.89 -19.78
CA ALA A 259 3.06 11.04 -19.26
C ALA A 259 3.60 12.39 -19.74
N ILE A 260 4.90 12.50 -20.01
CA ILE A 260 5.52 13.77 -20.46
C ILE A 260 5.62 13.91 -21.99
N THR A 261 5.09 12.97 -22.77
CA THR A 261 5.16 13.01 -24.24
C THR A 261 3.77 13.02 -24.88
N GLU A 262 3.63 13.72 -26.01
CA GLU A 262 2.45 13.69 -26.88
C GLU A 262 2.70 12.85 -28.14
N TYR A 263 3.93 12.90 -28.69
CA TYR A 263 4.34 12.14 -29.88
C TYR A 263 5.74 11.55 -29.67
N PRO A 264 5.85 10.49 -28.87
CA PRO A 264 7.14 9.94 -28.48
C PRO A 264 7.92 9.36 -29.67
N SER A 265 9.25 9.56 -29.65
CA SER A 265 10.19 8.91 -30.56
C SER A 265 11.42 8.44 -29.80
N ALA A 266 11.69 7.14 -29.79
CA ALA A 266 12.84 6.57 -29.12
C ALA A 266 14.11 6.71 -29.98
N LEU A 267 15.18 7.23 -29.38
CA LEU A 267 16.46 7.49 -30.04
C LEU A 267 17.60 6.90 -29.22
N LEU A 268 18.57 6.25 -29.88
CA LEU A 268 19.79 5.73 -29.24
C LEU A 268 20.88 6.81 -29.28
N GLY A 269 21.37 7.17 -28.10
CA GLY A 269 22.59 7.97 -27.92
C GLY A 269 23.69 7.14 -27.30
N GLU A 270 24.94 7.64 -27.37
CA GLU A 270 26.11 7.02 -26.77
C GLU A 270 26.88 8.02 -25.92
N PHE A 271 27.51 7.54 -24.86
CA PHE A 271 28.44 8.32 -24.06
C PHE A 271 29.84 7.73 -24.12
N ASP A 272 30.85 8.47 -23.69
CA ASP A 272 32.25 8.04 -23.72
C ASP A 272 32.43 6.81 -22.83
N LYS A 273 33.04 5.75 -23.39
CA LYS A 273 33.34 4.50 -22.67
C LYS A 273 34.22 4.71 -21.43
N ALA A 274 34.98 5.81 -21.36
CA ALA A 274 35.76 6.16 -20.18
C ALA A 274 34.92 6.30 -18.91
N PHE A 275 33.62 6.64 -19.02
CA PHE A 275 32.69 6.72 -17.87
C PHE A 275 32.31 5.36 -17.31
N LEU A 276 32.46 4.26 -18.05
CA LEU A 276 32.19 2.90 -17.56
C LEU A 276 33.13 2.46 -16.42
N LYS A 277 34.15 3.26 -16.07
CA LYS A 277 34.94 3.09 -14.84
C LYS A 277 34.11 3.36 -13.54
N LEU A 278 33.04 4.15 -13.64
CA LEU A 278 32.12 4.37 -12.53
C LEU A 278 31.32 3.10 -12.22
N PRO A 279 30.87 2.92 -10.96
CA PRO A 279 29.82 1.96 -10.66
C PRO A 279 28.61 2.13 -11.59
N SER A 280 28.08 1.01 -12.08
CA SER A 280 26.95 1.02 -13.02
C SER A 280 25.74 1.76 -12.47
N GLU A 281 25.51 1.65 -11.17
CA GLU A 281 24.38 2.28 -10.48
C GLU A 281 24.46 3.83 -10.52
N ILE A 282 25.64 4.43 -10.47
CA ILE A 282 25.80 5.89 -10.64
C ILE A 282 25.34 6.32 -12.04
N ILE A 283 25.76 5.57 -13.07
CA ILE A 283 25.44 5.88 -14.45
C ILE A 283 23.95 5.71 -14.70
N THR A 284 23.37 4.58 -14.30
CA THR A 284 21.94 4.28 -14.51
C THR A 284 21.04 5.22 -13.72
N THR A 285 21.41 5.57 -12.49
CA THR A 285 20.68 6.56 -11.68
C THR A 285 20.73 7.95 -12.30
N SER A 286 21.89 8.41 -12.74
CA SER A 286 22.02 9.70 -13.43
C SER A 286 21.16 9.75 -14.70
N MET A 287 21.13 8.66 -15.47
CA MET A 287 20.27 8.54 -16.65
C MET A 287 18.80 8.61 -16.29
N LYS A 288 18.37 7.82 -15.33
CA LYS A 288 16.96 7.69 -14.94
C LYS A 288 16.44 8.96 -14.27
N GLU A 289 17.09 9.38 -13.18
CA GLU A 289 16.54 10.43 -12.30
C GLU A 289 16.71 11.85 -12.87
N ASN A 290 17.86 12.11 -13.55
CA ASN A 290 18.08 13.44 -14.06
C ASN A 290 17.57 13.64 -15.50
N GLN A 291 17.61 12.59 -16.34
CA GLN A 291 17.42 12.73 -17.78
C GLN A 291 16.26 11.91 -18.35
N ARG A 292 15.66 11.00 -17.60
CA ARG A 292 14.62 10.07 -18.05
C ARG A 292 15.08 9.19 -19.22
N TYR A 293 16.33 8.73 -19.18
CA TYR A 293 16.87 7.82 -20.17
C TYR A 293 16.82 6.38 -19.67
N PHE A 294 16.61 5.44 -20.60
CA PHE A 294 16.71 4.01 -20.35
C PHE A 294 18.16 3.55 -20.57
N ALA A 295 18.68 2.79 -19.64
CA ALA A 295 20.01 2.20 -19.75
C ALA A 295 20.03 1.05 -20.76
N THR A 296 21.18 0.86 -21.43
CA THR A 296 21.37 -0.24 -22.35
C THR A 296 22.47 -1.19 -21.85
N PHE A 297 22.32 -2.47 -22.18
CA PHE A 297 23.20 -3.53 -21.74
C PHE A 297 23.66 -4.38 -22.94
N SER A 298 24.79 -5.05 -22.83
CA SER A 298 25.26 -5.97 -23.84
C SER A 298 24.49 -7.29 -23.79
N GLN A 299 24.16 -7.88 -24.95
CA GLN A 299 23.41 -9.15 -25.04
C GLN A 299 24.28 -10.39 -24.70
N LYS A 300 25.58 -10.25 -24.39
CA LYS A 300 26.55 -11.35 -24.40
C LYS A 300 26.49 -12.36 -23.27
N SER A 301 25.69 -12.18 -22.21
CA SER A 301 25.41 -13.25 -21.24
C SER A 301 24.06 -13.07 -20.56
N GLN A 302 23.25 -14.13 -20.47
CA GLN A 302 21.98 -14.12 -19.74
C GLN A 302 22.20 -14.07 -18.22
N GLU A 303 23.41 -14.41 -17.73
CA GLU A 303 23.69 -14.50 -16.29
C GLU A 303 24.15 -13.19 -15.65
N SER A 304 24.74 -12.25 -16.41
CA SER A 304 25.18 -10.94 -15.89
C SER A 304 25.28 -9.92 -17.02
N PRO A 305 24.21 -9.18 -17.33
CA PRO A 305 24.25 -8.17 -18.38
C PRO A 305 25.22 -7.06 -17.98
N THR A 306 26.21 -6.77 -18.85
CA THR A 306 27.16 -5.68 -18.63
C THR A 306 26.60 -4.38 -19.19
N LEU A 307 26.69 -3.30 -18.41
CA LEU A 307 26.25 -1.97 -18.85
C LEU A 307 26.97 -1.58 -20.15
N HIS A 308 26.19 -1.22 -21.16
CA HIS A 308 26.67 -0.70 -22.44
C HIS A 308 26.76 0.83 -22.38
N ASN A 309 27.67 1.44 -23.16
CA ASN A 309 27.82 2.90 -23.21
C ASN A 309 26.73 3.60 -24.03
N GLY A 310 25.60 2.98 -24.23
CA GLY A 310 24.41 3.54 -24.88
C GLY A 310 23.32 3.94 -23.89
N PHE A 311 22.43 4.78 -24.34
CA PHE A 311 21.20 5.13 -23.62
C PHE A 311 20.06 5.38 -24.62
N ILE A 312 18.83 5.09 -24.20
CA ILE A 312 17.65 5.44 -24.99
C ILE A 312 17.00 6.70 -24.40
N VAL A 313 16.88 7.72 -25.21
CA VAL A 313 16.06 8.90 -24.92
C VAL A 313 14.76 8.83 -25.72
N VAL A 314 13.64 9.11 -25.05
CA VAL A 314 12.34 9.26 -25.74
C VAL A 314 12.04 10.75 -25.89
N SER A 315 12.17 11.20 -27.12
CA SER A 315 11.94 12.62 -27.46
C SER A 315 10.47 12.87 -27.75
N ASN A 316 9.95 13.99 -27.27
CA ASN A 316 8.63 14.53 -27.65
C ASN A 316 8.72 15.46 -28.89
N ALA A 317 9.89 15.60 -29.51
CA ALA A 317 10.07 16.48 -30.65
C ALA A 317 9.62 15.83 -31.96
N ILE A 318 8.85 16.57 -32.75
CA ILE A 318 8.46 16.18 -34.11
C ILE A 318 9.51 16.54 -35.16
N ASN A 319 10.64 17.10 -34.73
CA ASN A 319 11.74 17.52 -35.58
C ASN A 319 12.33 16.32 -36.34
N LYS A 320 12.59 16.54 -37.64
CA LYS A 320 13.20 15.55 -38.53
C LYS A 320 14.70 15.35 -38.26
N ASP A 321 15.39 16.31 -37.65
CA ASP A 321 16.83 16.23 -37.34
C ASP A 321 17.09 15.50 -36.03
N LYS A 322 16.92 14.21 -36.07
CA LYS A 322 17.15 13.31 -34.91
C LYS A 322 18.59 13.37 -34.40
N GLN A 323 19.58 13.66 -35.27
CA GLN A 323 20.99 13.74 -34.91
C GLN A 323 21.26 14.90 -33.94
N LYS A 324 20.62 16.07 -34.16
CA LYS A 324 20.75 17.19 -33.23
C LYS A 324 20.17 16.87 -31.87
N ILE A 325 19.04 16.15 -31.82
CA ILE A 325 18.42 15.72 -30.55
C ILE A 325 19.38 14.79 -29.80
N ILE A 326 19.94 13.78 -30.50
CA ILE A 326 20.89 12.84 -29.91
C ILE A 326 22.12 13.58 -29.40
N ALA A 327 22.74 14.43 -30.21
CA ALA A 327 23.94 15.19 -29.84
C ALA A 327 23.70 16.12 -28.63
N GLY A 328 22.52 16.75 -28.57
CA GLY A 328 22.14 17.55 -27.40
C GLY A 328 22.07 16.73 -26.12
N ASN A 329 21.40 15.57 -26.17
CA ASN A 329 21.26 14.68 -25.01
C ASN A 329 22.62 14.05 -24.59
N GLN A 330 23.46 13.68 -25.56
CA GLN A 330 24.84 13.22 -25.28
C GLN A 330 25.67 14.26 -24.55
N LYS A 331 25.55 15.56 -24.95
CA LYS A 331 26.25 16.66 -24.30
C LYS A 331 25.81 16.85 -22.84
N VAL A 332 24.51 16.78 -22.59
CA VAL A 332 23.97 16.89 -21.23
C VAL A 332 24.42 15.73 -20.36
N LEU A 333 24.30 14.50 -20.86
CA LEU A 333 24.73 13.31 -20.11
C LEU A 333 26.23 13.34 -19.84
N LYS A 334 27.06 13.75 -20.81
CA LYS A 334 28.51 13.90 -20.63
C LYS A 334 28.84 14.84 -19.47
N ALA A 335 28.17 15.98 -19.36
CA ALA A 335 28.40 16.92 -18.25
C ALA A 335 28.08 16.26 -16.90
N ARG A 336 26.92 15.63 -16.78
CA ARG A 336 26.50 14.92 -15.56
C ARG A 336 27.44 13.79 -15.16
N LEU A 337 27.86 12.97 -16.11
CA LEU A 337 28.80 11.89 -15.83
C LEU A 337 30.22 12.41 -15.48
N SER A 338 30.64 13.56 -16.03
CA SER A 338 31.89 14.20 -15.63
C SER A 338 31.85 14.68 -14.18
N ASP A 339 30.73 15.28 -13.74
CA ASP A 339 30.52 15.67 -12.36
C ASP A 339 30.52 14.43 -11.45
N ALA A 340 29.84 13.36 -11.86
CA ALA A 340 29.80 12.10 -11.11
C ALA A 340 31.20 11.46 -10.95
N VAL A 341 32.06 11.52 -11.98
CA VAL A 341 33.46 11.06 -11.88
C VAL A 341 34.21 11.90 -10.84
N PHE A 342 34.06 13.22 -10.90
CA PHE A 342 34.73 14.13 -9.97
C PHE A 342 34.31 13.83 -8.50
N PHE A 343 33.02 13.69 -8.23
CA PHE A 343 32.52 13.36 -6.89
C PHE A 343 33.02 11.99 -6.43
N TYR A 344 32.94 10.98 -7.29
CA TYR A 344 33.38 9.62 -6.95
C TYR A 344 34.90 9.57 -6.64
N GLU A 345 35.73 10.24 -7.43
CA GLU A 345 37.17 10.30 -7.21
C GLU A 345 37.55 11.09 -5.94
N ASN A 346 36.76 12.10 -5.58
CA ASN A 346 36.94 12.84 -4.33
C ASN A 346 36.55 12.00 -3.11
N ASP A 347 35.43 11.28 -3.21
CA ASP A 347 34.96 10.41 -2.12
C ASP A 347 35.94 9.28 -1.83
N LEU A 348 36.57 8.70 -2.86
CA LEU A 348 37.58 7.66 -2.70
C LEU A 348 38.84 8.11 -1.92
N LYS A 349 39.12 9.42 -1.83
CA LYS A 349 40.23 9.98 -1.06
C LYS A 349 39.93 10.06 0.45
N LYS A 350 38.66 9.97 0.82
CA LYS A 350 38.21 10.08 2.21
C LYS A 350 38.10 8.67 2.82
N PRO A 351 38.54 8.46 4.07
CA PRO A 351 38.33 7.20 4.74
C PRO A 351 36.84 6.96 4.98
N LEU A 352 36.42 5.71 4.84
CA LEU A 352 35.05 5.30 5.17
C LEU A 352 34.94 5.15 6.69
N ASP A 353 34.47 6.21 7.38
CA ASP A 353 34.39 6.30 8.83
C ASP A 353 33.09 7.00 9.25
N ASN A 354 32.66 6.71 10.47
CA ASN A 354 31.44 7.29 11.07
C ASN A 354 31.69 8.57 11.90
N ALA A 355 32.94 8.95 12.16
CA ALA A 355 33.23 10.11 12.99
C ALA A 355 32.55 11.40 12.52
N PRO A 356 32.50 11.74 11.22
CA PRO A 356 31.81 12.92 10.74
C PRO A 356 30.29 12.89 10.92
N LEU A 357 29.68 11.72 11.12
CA LEU A 357 28.23 11.58 11.36
C LEU A 357 27.77 12.13 12.70
N GLU A 358 28.70 12.53 13.58
CA GLU A 358 28.43 13.27 14.82
C GLU A 358 27.81 14.66 14.55
N SER A 359 28.06 15.24 13.38
CA SER A 359 27.46 16.51 12.96
C SER A 359 26.03 16.40 12.43
N VAL A 360 25.54 15.18 12.14
CA VAL A 360 24.23 14.94 11.51
C VAL A 360 23.22 14.50 12.57
N VAL A 361 22.24 15.36 12.83
CA VAL A 361 21.15 15.03 13.76
C VAL A 361 20.26 13.92 13.17
N PHE A 362 20.05 12.86 13.94
CA PHE A 362 19.12 11.79 13.55
C PHE A 362 17.68 12.20 13.80
N VAL A 363 17.32 12.37 15.06
CA VAL A 363 15.99 12.83 15.51
C VAL A 363 16.19 13.64 16.79
N GLN A 364 15.45 14.73 16.94
CA GLN A 364 15.51 15.53 18.16
C GLN A 364 15.20 14.68 19.39
N GLY A 365 16.09 14.70 20.37
CA GLY A 365 16.00 13.90 21.60
C GLY A 365 16.64 12.51 21.51
N LEU A 366 17.18 12.11 20.36
CA LEU A 366 17.82 10.79 20.12
C LEU A 366 19.27 10.90 19.62
N GLY A 367 19.82 12.12 19.62
CA GLY A 367 21.20 12.37 19.22
C GLY A 367 21.43 12.39 17.70
N THR A 368 22.64 12.04 17.32
CA THR A 368 23.18 12.12 15.96
C THR A 368 23.08 10.76 15.23
N LEU A 369 23.47 10.74 13.96
CA LEU A 369 23.61 9.47 13.23
C LEU A 369 24.72 8.59 13.80
N LYS A 370 25.78 9.17 14.38
CA LYS A 370 26.82 8.43 15.09
C LYS A 370 26.23 7.70 16.31
N ASP A 371 25.46 8.40 17.15
CA ASP A 371 24.77 7.79 18.29
C ASP A 371 23.84 6.66 17.86
N LYS A 372 23.15 6.84 16.74
CA LYS A 372 22.32 5.77 16.12
C LYS A 372 23.15 4.54 15.79
N MET A 373 24.31 4.71 15.16
CA MET A 373 25.18 3.58 14.79
C MET A 373 25.76 2.87 16.00
N GLU A 374 26.02 3.59 17.10
CA GLU A 374 26.45 3.00 18.37
C GLU A 374 25.35 2.11 18.96
N ARG A 375 24.10 2.55 18.93
CA ARG A 375 22.94 1.73 19.35
C ARG A 375 22.75 0.51 18.44
N GLU A 376 22.85 0.70 17.12
CA GLU A 376 22.79 -0.39 16.16
C GLU A 376 23.89 -1.43 16.40
N ALA A 377 25.10 -0.99 16.80
CA ALA A 377 26.21 -1.90 17.11
C ALA A 377 25.91 -2.78 18.34
N ILE A 378 25.28 -2.23 19.38
CA ILE A 378 24.85 -2.99 20.56
C ILE A 378 23.79 -4.04 20.17
N ILE A 379 22.82 -3.65 19.33
CA ILE A 379 21.80 -4.57 18.84
C ILE A 379 22.42 -5.67 17.98
N ALA A 380 23.33 -5.30 17.07
CA ALA A 380 24.00 -6.22 16.18
C ALA A 380 24.88 -7.22 16.95
N GLU A 381 25.56 -6.79 18.00
CA GLU A 381 26.31 -7.68 18.89
C GLU A 381 25.40 -8.72 19.54
N TYR A 382 24.25 -8.32 20.09
CA TYR A 382 23.27 -9.24 20.67
C TYR A 382 22.78 -10.26 19.65
N LEU A 383 22.41 -9.79 18.44
CA LEU A 383 21.92 -10.68 17.37
C LEU A 383 23.02 -11.61 16.86
N THR A 384 24.28 -11.16 16.80
CA THR A 384 25.42 -12.01 16.40
C THR A 384 25.64 -13.13 17.38
N GLN A 385 25.57 -12.85 18.70
CA GLN A 385 25.66 -13.87 19.73
C GLN A 385 24.47 -14.85 19.67
N LYS A 386 23.25 -14.33 19.49
CA LYS A 386 22.03 -15.12 19.39
C LYS A 386 22.03 -16.06 18.18
N TYR A 387 22.52 -15.60 17.04
CA TYR A 387 22.52 -16.35 15.78
C TYR A 387 23.87 -16.94 15.41
N ALA A 388 24.78 -17.08 16.37
CA ALA A 388 26.12 -17.61 16.16
C ALA A 388 26.16 -18.96 15.43
N SER A 389 25.23 -19.86 15.76
CA SER A 389 25.12 -21.18 15.10
C SER A 389 24.70 -21.12 13.64
N SER A 390 24.10 -20.01 13.19
CA SER A 390 23.69 -19.80 11.80
C SER A 390 24.74 -19.04 10.98
N LEU A 391 25.84 -18.59 11.64
CA LEU A 391 26.97 -17.95 10.99
C LEU A 391 28.05 -19.00 10.72
N ASN A 392 28.48 -19.14 9.46
CA ASN A 392 29.50 -20.12 9.07
C ASN A 392 30.92 -19.60 9.41
N MET A 393 31.12 -19.08 10.63
CA MET A 393 32.41 -18.56 11.10
C MET A 393 32.51 -18.54 12.64
N PRO A 394 33.73 -18.47 13.23
CA PRO A 394 33.89 -18.30 14.67
C PRO A 394 33.21 -17.02 15.18
N LEU A 395 32.61 -17.11 16.38
CA LEU A 395 31.86 -15.99 16.98
C LEU A 395 32.70 -14.72 17.12
N GLU A 396 33.95 -14.83 17.59
CA GLU A 396 34.84 -13.66 17.73
C GLU A 396 35.03 -12.93 16.39
N LYS A 397 35.25 -13.69 15.31
CA LYS A 397 35.40 -13.13 13.98
C LYS A 397 34.10 -12.52 13.46
N ALA A 398 32.96 -13.13 13.75
CA ALA A 398 31.64 -12.60 13.42
C ALA A 398 31.40 -11.27 14.13
N LEU A 399 31.69 -11.17 15.42
CA LEU A 399 31.55 -9.94 16.23
C LEU A 399 32.44 -8.82 15.69
N GLU A 400 33.71 -9.13 15.35
CA GLU A 400 34.65 -8.16 14.76
C GLU A 400 34.06 -7.59 13.44
N LEU A 401 33.69 -8.47 12.51
CA LEU A 401 33.24 -8.09 11.16
C LEU A 401 31.87 -7.38 11.20
N VAL A 402 30.92 -7.89 11.98
CA VAL A 402 29.58 -7.25 12.11
C VAL A 402 29.74 -5.87 12.77
N GLY A 403 30.57 -5.76 13.82
CA GLY A 403 30.85 -4.48 14.46
C GLY A 403 31.51 -3.47 13.52
N ARG A 404 32.39 -3.94 12.60
CA ARG A 404 32.94 -3.08 11.54
C ARG A 404 31.87 -2.68 10.52
N ALA A 405 31.05 -3.62 10.07
CA ALA A 405 29.99 -3.36 9.11
C ALA A 405 29.02 -2.28 9.61
N VAL A 406 28.53 -2.40 10.84
CA VAL A 406 27.64 -1.40 11.44
C VAL A 406 28.32 -0.05 11.53
N ARG A 407 29.60 0.02 11.96
CA ARG A 407 30.33 1.28 12.10
C ARG A 407 30.50 2.05 10.79
N ILE A 408 30.53 1.38 9.64
CA ILE A 408 30.69 2.06 8.34
C ILE A 408 29.37 2.10 7.52
N ALA A 409 28.33 1.47 8.02
CA ALA A 409 27.09 1.25 7.29
C ALA A 409 26.44 2.53 6.71
N LYS A 410 26.66 3.68 7.38
CA LYS A 410 26.07 4.98 6.99
C LYS A 410 27.15 6.04 6.65
N ALA A 411 28.41 5.64 6.55
CA ALA A 411 29.48 6.58 6.29
C ALA A 411 29.39 7.23 4.89
N ASP A 412 28.74 6.56 3.94
CA ASP A 412 28.48 7.07 2.60
C ASP A 412 27.45 8.20 2.52
N LEU A 413 26.65 8.43 3.57
CA LEU A 413 25.68 9.54 3.61
C LEU A 413 26.34 10.92 3.52
N LEU A 414 27.62 11.02 3.84
CA LEU A 414 28.42 12.24 3.74
C LEU A 414 29.26 12.31 2.46
N SER A 415 29.12 11.35 1.56
CA SER A 415 29.80 11.37 0.27
C SER A 415 29.11 12.36 -0.69
N GLU A 416 29.91 12.91 -1.60
CA GLU A 416 29.41 13.86 -2.61
C GLU A 416 28.46 13.15 -3.60
N VAL A 417 28.73 11.87 -3.90
CA VAL A 417 27.83 11.06 -4.77
C VAL A 417 26.48 10.82 -4.12
N VAL A 418 26.41 10.46 -2.82
CA VAL A 418 25.12 10.22 -2.14
C VAL A 418 24.38 11.53 -1.87
N TYR A 419 25.09 12.64 -1.70
CA TYR A 419 24.48 13.97 -1.61
C TYR A 419 23.74 14.34 -2.90
N GLU A 420 24.31 14.05 -4.08
CA GLU A 420 23.68 14.26 -5.39
C GLU A 420 22.62 13.19 -5.71
N PHE A 421 22.88 11.93 -5.35
CA PHE A 421 22.04 10.76 -5.64
C PHE A 421 21.71 10.02 -4.34
N SER A 422 20.75 10.51 -3.60
CA SER A 422 20.37 9.99 -2.27
C SER A 422 19.90 8.53 -2.29
N GLU A 423 19.37 8.05 -3.40
CA GLU A 423 18.95 6.67 -3.62
C GLU A 423 20.13 5.68 -3.69
N LEU A 424 21.37 6.15 -3.87
CA LEU A 424 22.58 5.33 -3.89
C LEU A 424 23.16 5.09 -2.48
N GLN A 425 22.51 5.56 -1.41
CA GLN A 425 22.94 5.27 -0.04
C GLN A 425 23.02 3.75 0.21
N GLY A 426 24.08 3.31 0.86
CA GLY A 426 24.42 1.90 1.05
C GLY A 426 25.10 1.28 -0.16
N ILE A 427 24.64 1.56 -1.37
CA ILE A 427 25.29 1.09 -2.61
C ILE A 427 26.69 1.72 -2.75
N MET A 428 26.78 3.03 -2.52
CA MET A 428 28.08 3.71 -2.56
C MET A 428 29.00 3.26 -1.43
N GLY A 429 28.44 3.07 -0.24
CA GLY A 429 29.16 2.49 0.89
C GLY A 429 29.81 1.14 0.56
N TYR A 430 29.11 0.28 -0.19
CA TYR A 430 29.65 -0.98 -0.69
C TYR A 430 30.86 -0.77 -1.61
N TYR A 431 30.74 0.09 -2.61
CA TYR A 431 31.83 0.34 -3.55
C TYR A 431 33.04 0.99 -2.87
N TYR A 432 32.82 1.92 -1.96
CA TYR A 432 33.91 2.55 -1.17
C TYR A 432 34.59 1.54 -0.25
N ALA A 433 33.82 0.67 0.41
CA ALA A 433 34.35 -0.38 1.26
C ALA A 433 35.26 -1.33 0.48
N LEU A 434 34.82 -1.81 -0.68
CA LEU A 434 35.64 -2.67 -1.56
C LEU A 434 36.93 -1.97 -2.01
N LYS A 435 36.84 -0.68 -2.39
CA LYS A 435 38.03 0.09 -2.84
C LYS A 435 39.02 0.36 -1.70
N GLN A 436 38.57 0.36 -0.44
CA GLN A 436 39.41 0.49 0.73
C GLN A 436 39.81 -0.86 1.35
N ASN A 437 39.63 -1.96 0.60
CA ASN A 437 40.00 -3.33 0.98
C ASN A 437 39.31 -3.86 2.25
N GLU A 438 38.07 -3.40 2.53
CA GLU A 438 37.23 -4.02 3.52
C GLU A 438 36.86 -5.45 3.15
N ASN A 439 36.51 -6.28 4.15
CA ASN A 439 36.04 -7.62 3.91
C ASN A 439 34.75 -7.62 3.06
N GLU A 440 34.63 -8.55 2.10
CA GLU A 440 33.48 -8.61 1.20
C GLU A 440 32.13 -8.76 1.92
N LEU A 441 32.08 -9.52 3.02
CA LEU A 441 30.86 -9.64 3.85
C LEU A 441 30.49 -8.30 4.50
N VAL A 442 31.49 -7.54 4.96
CA VAL A 442 31.31 -6.19 5.50
C VAL A 442 30.75 -5.27 4.43
N ALA A 443 31.41 -5.21 3.27
CA ALA A 443 30.96 -4.36 2.16
C ALA A 443 29.54 -4.72 1.72
N LEU A 444 29.25 -6.01 1.50
CA LEU A 444 27.94 -6.46 1.06
C LEU A 444 26.83 -6.12 2.08
N SER A 445 27.10 -6.28 3.36
CA SER A 445 26.11 -5.93 4.40
C SER A 445 25.82 -4.43 4.48
N VAL A 446 26.80 -3.57 4.16
CA VAL A 446 26.58 -2.12 3.99
C VAL A 446 25.58 -1.85 2.85
N LYS A 447 25.72 -2.54 1.70
CA LYS A 447 24.75 -2.44 0.60
C LYS A 447 23.36 -2.90 0.99
N GLU A 448 23.27 -3.98 1.76
CA GLU A 448 22.02 -4.69 2.05
C GLU A 448 21.30 -4.22 3.33
N GLN A 449 21.89 -3.30 4.10
CA GLN A 449 21.34 -2.84 5.39
C GLN A 449 19.89 -2.34 5.32
N TYR A 450 19.49 -1.77 4.19
CA TYR A 450 18.14 -1.22 4.02
C TYR A 450 17.13 -2.25 3.52
N LEU A 451 17.57 -3.40 3.02
CA LEU A 451 16.69 -4.44 2.48
C LEU A 451 15.78 -5.07 3.56
N PRO A 452 14.55 -5.47 3.18
CA PRO A 452 13.86 -5.14 1.94
C PRO A 452 13.34 -3.69 1.95
N THR A 453 13.44 -3.00 0.82
CA THR A 453 12.98 -1.61 0.66
C THR A 453 11.49 -1.49 0.32
N SER A 454 10.87 -2.59 -0.11
CA SER A 454 9.43 -2.72 -0.39
C SER A 454 8.97 -4.15 -0.12
N GLU A 455 7.68 -4.40 -0.25
CA GLU A 455 7.10 -5.74 -0.04
C GLU A 455 7.72 -6.81 -0.95
N ASN A 456 7.96 -6.48 -2.21
CA ASN A 456 8.52 -7.39 -3.22
C ASN A 456 10.04 -7.25 -3.42
N ALA A 457 10.70 -6.37 -2.66
CA ALA A 457 12.15 -6.21 -2.75
C ALA A 457 12.88 -7.48 -2.25
N PRO A 458 14.11 -7.71 -2.76
CA PRO A 458 14.96 -8.80 -2.28
C PRO A 458 15.26 -8.64 -0.79
N LEU A 459 15.61 -9.77 -0.16
CA LEU A 459 16.09 -9.81 1.22
C LEU A 459 17.61 -9.71 1.25
N PRO A 460 18.23 -9.39 2.40
CA PRO A 460 19.65 -9.54 2.58
C PRO A 460 20.10 -10.95 2.19
N SER A 461 21.25 -11.09 1.54
CA SER A 461 21.70 -12.35 0.90
C SER A 461 22.25 -13.39 1.89
N SER A 462 22.51 -13.01 3.12
CA SER A 462 23.13 -13.88 4.14
C SER A 462 22.61 -13.55 5.54
N VAL A 463 22.79 -14.49 6.48
CA VAL A 463 22.53 -14.24 7.92
C VAL A 463 23.41 -13.09 8.43
N PHE A 464 24.63 -12.95 7.93
CA PHE A 464 25.54 -11.86 8.28
C PHE A 464 24.93 -10.49 7.91
N SER A 465 24.56 -10.29 6.64
CA SER A 465 23.89 -9.06 6.19
C SER A 465 22.55 -8.84 6.88
N THR A 466 21.85 -9.94 7.21
CA THR A 466 20.58 -9.91 7.94
C THR A 466 20.74 -9.28 9.33
N ILE A 467 21.79 -9.59 10.07
CA ILE A 467 22.06 -9.01 11.40
C ILE A 467 22.19 -7.49 11.28
N VAL A 468 22.94 -6.98 10.31
CA VAL A 468 23.10 -5.54 10.08
C VAL A 468 21.75 -4.90 9.70
N ALA A 469 20.98 -5.52 8.83
CA ALA A 469 19.66 -5.02 8.42
C ALA A 469 18.63 -5.03 9.57
N LEU A 470 18.66 -6.04 10.44
CA LEU A 470 17.80 -6.12 11.63
C LEU A 470 18.16 -5.08 12.68
N SER A 471 19.48 -4.83 12.91
CA SER A 471 19.92 -3.84 13.89
C SER A 471 19.43 -2.43 13.52
N LEU A 472 19.51 -2.05 12.24
CA LEU A 472 18.97 -0.80 11.72
C LEU A 472 17.45 -0.68 11.96
N LYS A 473 16.70 -1.76 11.66
CA LYS A 473 15.24 -1.74 11.78
C LYS A 473 14.79 -1.69 13.24
N LEU A 474 15.44 -2.45 14.11
CA LEU A 474 15.13 -2.49 15.53
C LEU A 474 15.46 -1.15 16.20
N ASP A 475 16.67 -0.57 15.95
CA ASP A 475 16.99 0.76 16.50
C ASP A 475 16.00 1.82 16.02
N SER A 476 15.62 1.80 14.74
CA SER A 476 14.66 2.77 14.19
C SER A 476 13.29 2.66 14.85
N LEU A 477 12.81 1.43 15.11
CA LEU A 477 11.56 1.19 15.82
C LEU A 477 11.64 1.68 17.28
N PHE A 478 12.65 1.25 18.04
CA PHE A 478 12.82 1.70 19.43
C PHE A 478 12.96 3.22 19.53
N SER A 479 13.82 3.80 18.70
CA SER A 479 14.07 5.23 18.67
C SER A 479 12.79 6.04 18.45
N LEU A 480 12.04 5.76 17.40
CA LEU A 480 10.89 6.56 17.02
C LEU A 480 9.67 6.32 17.92
N PHE A 481 9.49 5.10 18.44
CA PHE A 481 8.47 4.80 19.44
C PHE A 481 8.77 5.52 20.75
N SER A 482 10.04 5.56 21.20
CA SER A 482 10.44 6.22 22.44
C SER A 482 10.17 7.72 22.45
N VAL A 483 10.16 8.39 21.28
CA VAL A 483 9.81 9.82 21.16
C VAL A 483 8.38 10.05 20.64
N GLY A 484 7.51 9.04 20.71
CA GLY A 484 6.09 9.14 20.39
C GLY A 484 5.76 9.31 18.89
N LYS A 485 6.72 9.05 17.99
CA LYS A 485 6.51 9.14 16.54
C LYS A 485 5.90 7.85 15.96
N ILE A 486 4.75 7.46 16.52
CA ILE A 486 4.04 6.23 16.16
C ILE A 486 3.11 6.52 14.96
N PRO A 487 3.09 5.65 13.93
CA PRO A 487 2.19 5.81 12.78
C PRO A 487 0.72 5.80 13.18
N SER A 488 -0.07 6.74 12.65
CA SER A 488 -1.52 6.84 12.89
C SER A 488 -2.30 6.93 11.60
N GLY A 489 -3.40 6.16 11.48
CA GLY A 489 -4.23 6.11 10.27
C GLY A 489 -3.39 5.84 9.00
N SER A 490 -3.49 6.70 7.98
CA SER A 490 -2.69 6.60 6.74
C SER A 490 -1.30 7.26 6.85
N LYS A 491 -0.99 7.98 7.93
CA LYS A 491 0.26 8.75 8.07
C LYS A 491 1.37 7.87 8.66
N ASP A 492 2.44 7.70 7.89
CA ASP A 492 3.66 7.01 8.30
C ASP A 492 4.90 7.67 7.66
N PRO A 493 5.29 8.87 8.12
CA PRO A 493 6.36 9.64 7.49
C PRO A 493 7.74 8.98 7.63
N PHE A 494 7.91 8.06 8.57
CA PHE A 494 9.17 7.33 8.81
C PHE A 494 9.15 5.90 8.27
N ALA A 495 8.09 5.51 7.56
CA ALA A 495 7.91 4.17 6.99
C ALA A 495 8.07 3.02 8.01
N LEU A 496 7.64 3.23 9.26
CA LEU A 496 7.77 2.24 10.33
C LEU A 496 6.98 0.95 10.05
N ARG A 497 5.84 1.05 9.33
CA ARG A 497 5.10 -0.14 8.89
C ARG A 497 5.94 -1.00 7.94
N ARG A 498 6.64 -0.38 7.01
CA ARG A 498 7.53 -1.06 6.07
C ARG A 498 8.73 -1.66 6.79
N LEU A 499 9.34 -0.94 7.74
CA LEU A 499 10.45 -1.45 8.56
C LEU A 499 10.02 -2.67 9.37
N SER A 500 8.85 -2.63 10.02
CA SER A 500 8.28 -3.74 10.79
C SER A 500 7.99 -4.95 9.91
N PHE A 501 7.37 -4.74 8.75
CA PHE A 501 7.12 -5.82 7.79
C PHE A 501 8.43 -6.45 7.31
N GLY A 502 9.44 -5.63 6.97
CA GLY A 502 10.76 -6.09 6.55
C GLY A 502 11.46 -6.91 7.64
N LEU A 503 11.38 -6.49 8.91
CA LEU A 503 11.90 -7.23 10.05
C LEU A 503 11.29 -8.64 10.14
N LEU A 504 9.97 -8.73 10.14
CA LEU A 504 9.25 -10.00 10.22
C LEU A 504 9.56 -10.90 9.02
N LYS A 505 9.62 -10.32 7.81
CA LYS A 505 9.89 -11.06 6.57
C LYS A 505 11.30 -11.66 6.55
N ILE A 506 12.31 -10.92 7.01
CA ILE A 506 13.69 -11.40 7.14
C ILE A 506 13.77 -12.56 8.12
N ILE A 507 13.22 -12.39 9.32
CA ILE A 507 13.24 -13.42 10.39
C ILE A 507 12.52 -14.68 9.90
N ALA A 508 11.36 -14.54 9.25
CA ALA A 508 10.60 -15.65 8.69
C ALA A 508 11.37 -16.42 7.62
N HIS A 509 12.06 -15.70 6.73
CA HIS A 509 12.81 -16.28 5.61
C HIS A 509 14.00 -17.14 6.08
N TYR A 510 14.78 -16.62 7.02
CA TYR A 510 15.96 -17.29 7.54
C TYR A 510 15.65 -18.26 8.70
N GLY A 511 14.40 -18.32 9.16
CA GLY A 511 14.01 -19.16 10.29
C GLY A 511 14.70 -18.78 11.62
N LEU A 512 15.02 -17.50 11.80
CA LEU A 512 15.73 -17.00 12.97
C LEU A 512 14.77 -16.84 14.16
N GLY A 513 14.96 -17.60 15.22
CA GLY A 513 14.14 -17.50 16.43
C GLY A 513 14.25 -16.09 17.04
N PHE A 514 13.12 -15.38 17.11
CA PHE A 514 13.03 -14.05 17.73
C PHE A 514 11.70 -13.93 18.47
N ASP A 515 11.80 -13.79 19.79
CA ASP A 515 10.64 -13.62 20.66
C ASP A 515 10.31 -12.14 20.82
N LEU A 516 9.12 -11.72 20.34
CA LEU A 516 8.69 -10.31 20.37
C LEU A 516 8.56 -9.71 21.75
N LYS A 517 8.43 -10.52 22.80
CA LYS A 517 8.36 -10.02 24.18
C LYS A 517 9.75 -10.04 24.86
N ALA A 518 10.40 -11.18 24.82
CA ALA A 518 11.68 -11.37 25.52
C ALA A 518 12.83 -10.63 24.81
N ASP A 519 12.99 -10.79 23.49
CA ASP A 519 14.09 -10.17 22.77
C ASP A 519 13.95 -8.65 22.68
N LEU A 520 12.72 -8.11 22.47
CA LEU A 520 12.52 -6.66 22.49
C LEU A 520 12.89 -6.05 23.85
N LYS A 521 12.48 -6.71 24.95
CA LYS A 521 12.82 -6.27 26.30
C LYS A 521 14.33 -6.30 26.53
N ASN A 522 14.98 -7.42 26.22
CA ASN A 522 16.43 -7.57 26.42
C ASN A 522 17.23 -6.55 25.61
N LEU A 523 16.83 -6.30 24.37
CA LEU A 523 17.47 -5.28 23.50
C LEU A 523 17.26 -3.87 24.03
N PHE A 524 16.04 -3.54 24.44
CA PHE A 524 15.71 -2.23 24.99
C PHE A 524 16.54 -1.91 26.25
N GLU A 525 16.63 -2.90 27.16
CA GLU A 525 17.42 -2.80 28.39
C GLU A 525 18.94 -2.73 28.11
N LYS A 526 19.43 -3.56 27.16
CA LYS A 526 20.86 -3.61 26.79
C LYS A 526 21.34 -2.31 26.16
N VAL A 527 20.55 -1.69 25.31
CA VAL A 527 20.88 -0.39 24.71
C VAL A 527 20.78 0.74 25.74
N GLY A 528 19.72 0.77 26.53
CA GLY A 528 19.61 1.57 27.78
C GLY A 528 19.50 3.09 27.63
N VAL A 529 19.48 3.64 26.39
CA VAL A 529 19.46 5.09 26.14
C VAL A 529 18.16 5.62 25.56
N TYR A 530 17.23 4.73 25.21
CA TYR A 530 15.92 5.13 24.71
C TYR A 530 15.08 5.76 25.82
N GLN A 531 14.24 6.73 25.46
CA GLN A 531 13.23 7.23 26.38
C GLN A 531 12.23 6.10 26.70
N SER A 532 11.76 6.07 27.96
CA SER A 532 10.83 5.03 28.40
C SER A 532 9.50 5.12 27.65
N PHE A 533 9.04 4.00 27.12
CA PHE A 533 7.72 3.82 26.54
C PHE A 533 7.22 2.41 26.80
N ASP A 534 5.93 2.18 26.61
CA ASP A 534 5.33 0.86 26.77
C ASP A 534 5.69 -0.06 25.59
N LEU A 535 6.54 -1.05 25.84
CA LEU A 535 6.97 -2.03 24.82
C LEU A 535 5.80 -2.86 24.27
N GLU A 536 4.69 -3.00 24.99
CA GLU A 536 3.50 -3.70 24.47
C GLU A 536 2.89 -2.97 23.27
N VAL A 537 3.04 -1.65 23.18
CA VAL A 537 2.60 -0.87 22.02
C VAL A 537 3.40 -1.26 20.77
N LEU A 538 4.71 -1.43 20.89
CA LEU A 538 5.57 -1.88 19.80
C LEU A 538 5.30 -3.35 19.45
N GLU A 539 5.13 -4.22 20.46
CA GLU A 539 4.75 -5.62 20.25
C GLU A 539 3.45 -5.72 19.44
N LYS A 540 2.39 -5.03 19.87
CA LYS A 540 1.10 -4.99 19.15
C LYS A 540 1.25 -4.47 17.72
N PHE A 541 2.04 -3.41 17.53
CA PHE A 541 2.32 -2.85 16.22
C PHE A 541 3.01 -3.87 15.29
N LEU A 542 3.92 -4.70 15.80
CA LEU A 542 4.55 -5.78 15.04
C LEU A 542 3.58 -6.93 14.77
N LEU A 543 2.77 -7.34 15.76
CA LEU A 543 1.79 -8.42 15.62
C LEU A 543 0.74 -8.11 14.54
N GLU A 544 0.30 -6.88 14.40
CA GLU A 544 -0.63 -6.47 13.33
C GLU A 544 -0.08 -6.72 11.92
N ARG A 545 1.24 -6.76 11.73
CA ARG A 545 1.87 -6.96 10.41
C ARG A 545 1.81 -8.39 9.92
N PHE A 546 1.53 -9.36 10.80
CA PHE A 546 1.34 -10.76 10.38
C PHE A 546 0.20 -10.94 9.39
N ASN A 547 -0.84 -10.08 9.45
CA ASN A 547 -1.94 -10.10 8.48
C ASN A 547 -1.48 -9.83 7.03
N ASN A 548 -0.39 -9.08 6.87
CA ASN A 548 0.19 -8.78 5.56
C ASN A 548 1.30 -9.78 5.18
N LEU A 549 1.90 -10.44 6.19
CA LEU A 549 3.01 -11.36 5.99
C LEU A 549 2.56 -12.75 5.52
N ILE A 550 1.39 -13.19 5.99
CA ILE A 550 0.88 -14.54 5.76
C ILE A 550 -0.43 -14.44 4.97
N ASP A 551 -0.42 -14.99 3.76
CA ASP A 551 -1.63 -15.14 2.95
C ASP A 551 -2.54 -16.22 3.55
N CYS A 552 -3.40 -15.80 4.48
CA CYS A 552 -4.29 -16.65 5.23
C CYS A 552 -5.52 -15.87 5.70
N ASN A 553 -6.61 -16.59 6.01
CA ASN A 553 -7.78 -15.98 6.65
C ASN A 553 -7.35 -15.26 7.95
N PRO A 554 -7.63 -13.96 8.11
CA PRO A 554 -7.22 -13.19 9.30
C PRO A 554 -7.68 -13.76 10.63
N SER A 555 -8.77 -14.53 10.65
CA SER A 555 -9.25 -15.18 11.87
C SER A 555 -8.31 -16.31 12.36
N ILE A 556 -7.64 -17.03 11.45
CA ILE A 556 -6.64 -18.04 11.78
C ILE A 556 -5.39 -17.35 12.37
N ILE A 557 -4.96 -16.24 11.77
CA ILE A 557 -3.84 -15.46 12.29
C ILE A 557 -4.16 -14.99 13.71
N ARG A 558 -5.33 -14.37 13.92
CA ARG A 558 -5.76 -13.91 15.25
C ARG A 558 -5.80 -15.04 16.27
N SER A 559 -6.24 -16.23 15.90
CA SER A 559 -6.29 -17.37 16.81
C SER A 559 -4.93 -17.71 17.41
N VAL A 560 -3.86 -17.58 16.63
CA VAL A 560 -2.48 -17.81 17.12
C VAL A 560 -1.95 -16.60 17.89
N LEU A 561 -2.19 -15.38 17.42
CA LEU A 561 -1.72 -14.16 18.08
C LEU A 561 -2.36 -13.93 19.45
N ASN A 562 -3.58 -14.42 19.66
CA ASN A 562 -4.28 -14.36 20.96
C ASN A 562 -3.74 -15.37 21.99
N THR A 563 -2.82 -16.25 21.61
CA THR A 563 -2.07 -17.09 22.56
C THR A 563 -0.88 -16.34 23.16
N ASN A 564 -0.15 -16.98 24.05
CA ASN A 564 1.08 -16.43 24.63
C ASN A 564 2.32 -16.66 23.74
N GLU A 565 2.17 -17.20 22.52
CA GLU A 565 3.29 -17.37 21.60
C GLU A 565 3.77 -16.02 21.07
N ARG A 566 5.07 -15.78 21.17
CA ARG A 566 5.69 -14.52 20.72
C ARG A 566 6.93 -14.74 19.84
N ASP A 567 7.35 -16.00 19.67
CA ASP A 567 8.39 -16.30 18.68
C ASP A 567 7.81 -16.22 17.26
N ILE A 568 8.39 -15.35 16.44
CA ILE A 568 7.92 -15.04 15.07
C ILE A 568 7.83 -16.31 14.22
N VAL A 569 8.86 -17.17 14.28
CA VAL A 569 8.92 -18.38 13.46
C VAL A 569 7.85 -19.37 13.90
N LYS A 570 7.67 -19.55 15.22
CA LYS A 570 6.64 -20.44 15.77
C LYS A 570 5.24 -19.94 15.46
N ILE A 571 4.98 -18.62 15.53
CA ILE A 571 3.70 -18.04 15.13
C ILE A 571 3.39 -18.42 13.68
N ILE A 572 4.35 -18.21 12.76
CA ILE A 572 4.17 -18.52 11.34
C ILE A 572 3.94 -20.01 11.11
N GLN A 573 4.69 -20.87 11.83
CA GLN A 573 4.53 -22.33 11.74
C GLN A 573 3.13 -22.77 12.21
N LYS A 574 2.64 -22.23 13.33
CA LYS A 574 1.31 -22.53 13.86
C LYS A 574 0.20 -22.07 12.90
N VAL A 575 0.29 -20.85 12.39
CA VAL A 575 -0.69 -20.32 11.41
C VAL A 575 -0.73 -21.17 10.15
N LYS A 576 0.45 -21.51 9.58
CA LYS A 576 0.53 -22.35 8.37
C LYS A 576 0.01 -23.76 8.62
N ALA A 577 0.29 -24.35 9.77
CA ALA A 577 -0.20 -25.68 10.12
C ALA A 577 -1.74 -25.70 10.32
N LEU A 578 -2.29 -24.70 11.02
CA LEU A 578 -3.74 -24.53 11.15
C LEU A 578 -4.40 -24.31 9.79
N LYS A 579 -3.81 -23.48 8.92
CA LYS A 579 -4.30 -23.26 7.55
C LYS A 579 -4.37 -24.59 6.79
N ARG A 580 -3.26 -25.36 6.76
CA ARG A 580 -3.23 -26.66 6.08
C ARG A 580 -4.32 -27.62 6.59
N PHE A 581 -4.47 -27.71 7.91
CA PHE A 581 -5.50 -28.55 8.51
C PHE A 581 -6.92 -28.11 8.11
N LEU A 582 -7.19 -26.83 8.12
CA LEU A 582 -8.50 -26.26 7.79
C LEU A 582 -8.82 -26.30 6.30
N ASP A 583 -7.82 -26.21 5.43
CA ASP A 583 -7.99 -26.26 3.98
C ASP A 583 -8.05 -27.70 3.45
N ASP A 584 -7.71 -28.73 4.24
CA ASP A 584 -7.78 -30.13 3.83
C ASP A 584 -9.25 -30.52 3.57
N PRO A 585 -9.59 -31.00 2.36
CA PRO A 585 -10.93 -31.45 2.00
C PRO A 585 -11.48 -32.57 2.93
N LYS A 586 -10.61 -33.41 3.52
CA LYS A 586 -11.00 -34.45 4.47
C LYS A 586 -11.66 -33.88 5.73
N ASN A 587 -11.34 -32.65 6.08
CA ASN A 587 -11.87 -31.98 7.26
C ASN A 587 -13.11 -31.12 6.96
N ALA A 588 -13.50 -30.99 5.69
CA ALA A 588 -14.58 -30.07 5.26
C ALA A 588 -15.93 -30.35 5.96
N GLN A 589 -16.34 -31.61 6.06
CA GLN A 589 -17.60 -32.00 6.71
C GLN A 589 -17.54 -31.91 8.24
N LYS A 590 -16.34 -31.96 8.82
CA LYS A 590 -16.15 -31.92 10.28
C LYS A 590 -16.01 -30.51 10.83
N LYS A 591 -15.76 -29.52 9.97
CA LYS A 591 -15.46 -28.13 10.36
C LYS A 591 -16.55 -27.53 11.25
N GLU A 592 -17.82 -27.59 10.86
CA GLU A 592 -18.92 -26.97 11.60
C GLU A 592 -19.10 -27.63 12.99
N LEU A 593 -19.01 -28.96 13.06
CA LEU A 593 -19.12 -29.70 14.31
C LEU A 593 -17.95 -29.40 15.25
N LEU A 594 -16.74 -29.39 14.69
CA LEU A 594 -15.52 -29.04 15.41
C LEU A 594 -15.64 -27.66 16.07
N PHE A 595 -16.05 -26.63 15.28
CA PHE A 595 -16.12 -25.27 15.79
C PHE A 595 -17.26 -25.04 16.78
N SER A 596 -18.37 -25.76 16.64
CA SER A 596 -19.48 -25.69 17.59
C SER A 596 -19.04 -26.18 18.99
N ALA A 597 -18.39 -27.35 19.07
CA ALA A 597 -17.89 -27.91 20.33
C ALA A 597 -16.83 -26.99 20.97
N PHE A 598 -15.90 -26.48 20.19
CA PHE A 598 -14.84 -25.59 20.69
C PHE A 598 -15.32 -24.19 21.09
N LYS A 599 -16.24 -23.59 20.36
CA LYS A 599 -16.87 -22.34 20.80
C LYS A 599 -17.59 -22.50 22.11
N ARG A 600 -18.27 -23.65 22.31
CA ARG A 600 -18.93 -23.96 23.56
C ARG A 600 -17.94 -24.10 24.71
N LEU A 601 -16.83 -24.80 24.47
CA LEU A 601 -15.71 -24.95 25.42
C LEU A 601 -15.11 -23.58 25.79
N ALA A 602 -14.87 -22.71 24.82
CA ALA A 602 -14.36 -21.37 25.03
C ALA A 602 -15.34 -20.46 25.80
N ASN A 603 -16.66 -20.55 25.48
CA ASN A 603 -17.68 -19.73 26.13
C ASN A 603 -17.85 -20.08 27.61
N ILE A 604 -17.73 -21.37 27.98
CA ILE A 604 -17.79 -21.79 29.39
C ILE A 604 -16.63 -21.21 30.20
N ASN A 605 -15.52 -20.96 29.54
CA ASN A 605 -14.26 -20.51 30.16
C ASN A 605 -13.93 -19.03 29.89
N LYS A 606 -14.84 -18.25 29.31
CA LYS A 606 -14.53 -16.90 28.78
C LYS A 606 -14.05 -15.89 29.84
N ASP A 607 -14.51 -16.07 31.11
CA ASP A 607 -14.22 -15.16 32.22
C ASP A 607 -13.00 -15.61 33.06
N ARG A 608 -12.27 -16.66 32.63
CA ARG A 608 -11.10 -17.18 33.34
C ARG A 608 -9.80 -16.54 32.88
N ASN A 609 -8.87 -16.38 33.84
CA ASN A 609 -7.52 -15.95 33.54
C ASN A 609 -6.74 -17.12 32.90
N PRO A 610 -6.01 -16.92 31.78
CA PRO A 610 -5.16 -17.94 31.17
C PRO A 610 -4.15 -18.60 32.13
N ASN A 611 -3.71 -17.91 33.15
CA ASN A 611 -2.77 -18.41 34.16
C ASN A 611 -3.44 -19.11 35.37
N GLU A 612 -4.77 -19.25 35.37
CA GLU A 612 -5.50 -19.87 36.45
C GLU A 612 -5.30 -21.42 36.44
N SER A 613 -5.07 -21.98 37.61
CA SER A 613 -4.90 -23.44 37.76
C SER A 613 -6.14 -24.20 37.34
N SER A 614 -5.95 -25.30 36.62
CA SER A 614 -6.99 -26.23 36.17
C SER A 614 -7.13 -27.48 37.09
N GLY A 615 -6.87 -27.35 38.39
CA GLY A 615 -6.97 -28.46 39.29
C GLY A 615 -8.38 -29.08 39.33
N PHE A 616 -8.51 -30.33 38.90
CA PHE A 616 -9.72 -31.13 38.92
C PHE A 616 -9.43 -32.51 39.44
N SER A 617 -10.47 -33.25 39.90
CA SER A 617 -10.37 -34.62 40.38
C SER A 617 -11.29 -35.56 39.59
N THR A 618 -10.73 -36.66 39.10
CA THR A 618 -11.47 -37.72 38.41
C THR A 618 -12.44 -38.48 39.31
N SER A 619 -12.22 -38.43 40.65
CA SER A 619 -13.13 -39.05 41.64
C SER A 619 -14.50 -38.34 41.74
N LEU A 620 -14.60 -37.13 41.23
CA LEU A 620 -15.82 -36.33 41.17
C LEU A 620 -16.58 -36.45 39.85
N PHE A 621 -16.10 -37.30 38.94
CA PHE A 621 -16.81 -37.60 37.69
C PHE A 621 -18.00 -38.52 37.96
N LYS A 622 -19.18 -38.18 37.46
CA LYS A 622 -20.41 -38.94 37.63
C LYS A 622 -20.85 -39.65 36.36
N GLU A 623 -20.57 -39.10 35.22
CA GLU A 623 -21.02 -39.57 33.92
C GLU A 623 -19.88 -40.30 33.18
N SER A 624 -20.21 -41.35 32.43
CA SER A 624 -19.24 -42.10 31.64
C SER A 624 -18.53 -41.22 30.58
N GLN A 625 -19.20 -40.17 30.09
CA GLN A 625 -18.66 -39.24 29.12
C GLN A 625 -17.58 -38.32 29.72
N GLU A 626 -17.60 -38.05 31.04
CA GLU A 626 -16.52 -37.35 31.74
C GLU A 626 -15.24 -38.16 31.70
N HIS A 627 -15.35 -39.49 31.98
CA HIS A 627 -14.22 -40.41 31.89
C HIS A 627 -13.71 -40.58 30.45
N ALA A 628 -14.61 -40.74 29.48
CA ALA A 628 -14.25 -40.92 28.08
C ALA A 628 -13.48 -39.69 27.53
N LEU A 629 -13.95 -38.47 27.83
CA LEU A 629 -13.24 -37.24 27.44
C LEU A 629 -11.88 -37.14 28.16
N PHE A 630 -11.81 -37.49 29.43
CA PHE A 630 -10.56 -37.47 30.17
C PHE A 630 -9.54 -38.46 29.61
N GLU A 631 -9.93 -39.70 29.31
CA GLU A 631 -9.06 -40.70 28.70
C GLU A 631 -8.53 -40.24 27.35
N ALA A 632 -9.40 -39.72 26.47
CA ALA A 632 -9.01 -39.18 25.16
C ALA A 632 -8.03 -38.01 25.31
N PHE A 633 -8.32 -37.08 26.22
CA PHE A 633 -7.48 -35.94 26.50
C PHE A 633 -6.11 -36.31 27.08
N ASN A 634 -6.11 -37.24 28.04
CA ASN A 634 -4.89 -37.72 28.69
C ASN A 634 -4.00 -38.51 27.71
N ALA A 635 -4.59 -39.30 26.83
CA ALA A 635 -3.87 -39.99 25.75
C ALA A 635 -3.11 -39.00 24.87
N ILE A 636 -3.75 -37.86 24.49
CA ILE A 636 -3.11 -36.82 23.70
C ILE A 636 -1.98 -36.15 24.49
N LYS A 637 -2.21 -35.85 25.78
CA LYS A 637 -1.21 -35.20 26.65
C LYS A 637 0.06 -36.03 26.85
N THR A 638 -0.07 -37.35 26.86
CA THR A 638 1.04 -38.30 27.03
C THR A 638 1.69 -38.76 25.73
N SER A 639 1.09 -38.41 24.59
CA SER A 639 1.61 -38.77 23.27
C SER A 639 2.81 -37.88 22.85
N ALA A 640 3.82 -38.51 22.25
CA ALA A 640 4.87 -37.83 21.54
C ALA A 640 4.39 -37.53 20.09
N PHE A 641 4.46 -36.29 19.64
CA PHE A 641 4.09 -35.89 18.29
C PHE A 641 5.32 -35.69 17.40
N GLU A 642 5.30 -36.21 16.18
CA GLU A 642 6.36 -36.05 15.20
C GLU A 642 6.41 -34.63 14.62
N GLY A 643 5.43 -33.77 14.92
CA GLY A 643 5.36 -32.39 14.47
C GLY A 643 4.06 -31.69 14.84
N LEU A 644 3.96 -30.47 14.40
CA LEU A 644 2.82 -29.59 14.71
C LEU A 644 1.53 -30.08 14.03
N ASP A 645 1.62 -30.58 12.79
CA ASP A 645 0.45 -31.06 12.05
C ASP A 645 -0.20 -32.25 12.74
N SER A 646 0.59 -33.26 13.18
CA SER A 646 0.08 -34.43 13.94
C SER A 646 -0.51 -34.02 15.29
N LYS A 647 0.10 -33.04 15.96
CA LYS A 647 -0.43 -32.47 17.20
C LYS A 647 -1.80 -31.81 16.97
N ILE A 648 -1.93 -30.96 15.92
CA ILE A 648 -3.19 -30.32 15.56
C ILE A 648 -4.27 -31.37 15.27
N GLU A 649 -3.96 -32.37 14.47
CA GLU A 649 -4.91 -33.44 14.11
C GLU A 649 -5.43 -34.20 15.36
N ALA A 650 -4.55 -34.52 16.29
CA ALA A 650 -4.91 -35.18 17.53
C ALA A 650 -5.82 -34.32 18.42
N TYR A 651 -5.45 -33.04 18.64
CA TYR A 651 -6.26 -32.13 19.45
C TYR A 651 -7.63 -31.87 18.83
N PHE A 652 -7.70 -31.67 17.52
CA PHE A 652 -8.98 -31.49 16.83
C PHE A 652 -9.80 -32.78 16.81
N GLY A 653 -9.18 -33.97 17.00
CA GLY A 653 -9.85 -35.26 17.23
C GLY A 653 -10.71 -35.29 18.49
N LEU A 654 -10.46 -34.40 19.47
CA LEU A 654 -11.29 -34.30 20.68
C LEU A 654 -12.71 -33.79 20.43
N HIS A 655 -13.04 -33.38 19.19
CA HIS A 655 -14.37 -32.87 18.87
C HIS A 655 -15.49 -33.87 19.21
N ALA A 656 -15.32 -35.14 18.89
CA ALA A 656 -16.34 -36.16 19.13
C ALA A 656 -16.55 -36.43 20.64
N PRO A 657 -15.50 -36.71 21.45
CA PRO A 657 -15.66 -36.79 22.90
C PRO A 657 -16.24 -35.51 23.54
N LEU A 658 -15.87 -34.33 23.08
CA LEU A 658 -16.42 -33.05 23.57
C LEU A 658 -17.90 -32.90 23.23
N GLU A 659 -18.31 -33.29 22.03
CA GLU A 659 -19.71 -33.22 21.62
C GLU A 659 -20.57 -34.15 22.47
N GLU A 660 -20.15 -35.42 22.70
CA GLU A 660 -20.86 -36.35 23.55
C GLU A 660 -20.87 -35.92 25.02
N TYR A 661 -19.79 -35.34 25.52
CA TYR A 661 -19.75 -34.71 26.83
C TYR A 661 -20.82 -33.62 26.96
N PHE A 662 -20.91 -32.71 26.02
CA PHE A 662 -21.86 -31.60 26.06
C PHE A 662 -23.32 -32.02 25.82
N LYS A 663 -23.59 -33.20 25.25
CA LYS A 663 -24.94 -33.75 25.12
C LYS A 663 -25.42 -34.36 26.44
N SER A 664 -24.52 -34.98 27.21
CA SER A 664 -24.86 -35.84 28.34
C SER A 664 -24.55 -35.22 29.71
N VAL A 665 -23.58 -34.29 29.78
CA VAL A 665 -23.09 -33.74 31.06
C VAL A 665 -23.60 -32.32 31.25
N LEU A 666 -24.32 -32.07 32.33
CA LEU A 666 -24.77 -30.74 32.73
C LEU A 666 -23.62 -30.03 33.46
N VAL A 667 -22.86 -29.17 32.73
CA VAL A 667 -21.70 -28.45 33.32
C VAL A 667 -22.09 -27.63 34.55
N MET A 668 -23.25 -26.97 34.47
CA MET A 668 -23.82 -26.13 35.57
C MET A 668 -24.64 -27.03 36.50
N ASP A 669 -23.98 -28.01 37.12
CA ASP A 669 -24.61 -28.90 38.09
C ASP A 669 -25.11 -28.14 39.31
N LYS A 670 -26.16 -28.69 40.01
CA LYS A 670 -26.70 -28.13 41.24
C LYS A 670 -25.69 -28.24 42.39
N ASP A 671 -24.86 -29.27 42.39
CA ASP A 671 -23.74 -29.44 43.29
C ASP A 671 -22.57 -28.55 42.88
N ILE A 672 -22.25 -27.56 43.71
CA ILE A 672 -21.22 -26.56 43.45
C ILE A 672 -19.83 -27.16 43.30
N GLU A 673 -19.52 -28.25 44.02
CA GLU A 673 -18.23 -28.91 43.93
C GLU A 673 -18.06 -29.61 42.59
N ILE A 674 -19.09 -30.33 42.15
CA ILE A 674 -19.12 -30.97 40.83
C ILE A 674 -19.08 -29.95 39.72
N GLN A 675 -19.86 -28.85 39.82
CA GLN A 675 -19.84 -27.76 38.85
C GLN A 675 -18.43 -27.16 38.73
N LYS A 676 -17.75 -26.89 39.84
CA LYS A 676 -16.41 -26.36 39.85
C LYS A 676 -15.41 -27.34 39.25
N ASN A 677 -15.52 -28.64 39.56
CA ASN A 677 -14.67 -29.71 39.04
C ASN A 677 -14.82 -29.81 37.50
N ARG A 678 -16.05 -29.84 36.98
CA ARG A 678 -16.35 -29.86 35.54
C ARG A 678 -15.79 -28.65 34.81
N LYS A 679 -15.97 -27.46 35.36
CA LYS A 679 -15.38 -26.23 34.81
C LYS A 679 -13.86 -26.28 34.80
N ASN A 680 -13.23 -26.76 35.86
CA ASN A 680 -11.78 -26.88 35.92
C ASN A 680 -11.24 -27.91 34.93
N PHE A 681 -11.91 -29.04 34.75
CA PHE A 681 -11.54 -30.04 33.75
C PHE A 681 -11.62 -29.44 32.31
N LEU A 682 -12.75 -28.83 31.96
CA LEU A 682 -12.92 -28.17 30.66
C LEU A 682 -11.92 -27.04 30.45
N TRP A 683 -11.52 -26.33 31.52
CA TRP A 683 -10.47 -25.33 31.46
C TRP A 683 -9.12 -25.95 31.10
N GLY A 684 -8.76 -27.06 31.71
CA GLY A 684 -7.53 -27.78 31.36
C GLY A 684 -7.49 -28.25 29.91
N VAL A 685 -8.63 -28.72 29.39
CA VAL A 685 -8.76 -29.04 27.95
C VAL A 685 -8.56 -27.80 27.09
N TYR A 686 -9.23 -26.69 27.43
CA TYR A 686 -9.11 -25.44 26.66
C TYR A 686 -7.69 -24.84 26.67
N GLN A 687 -7.02 -24.83 27.82
CA GLN A 687 -5.63 -24.38 27.96
C GLN A 687 -4.68 -25.14 27.01
N SER A 688 -4.91 -26.44 26.82
CA SER A 688 -4.09 -27.23 25.93
C SER A 688 -4.28 -26.84 24.44
N PHE A 689 -5.47 -26.37 24.05
CA PHE A 689 -5.69 -25.82 22.72
C PHE A 689 -4.98 -24.49 22.52
N LEU A 690 -4.81 -23.67 23.58
CA LEU A 690 -4.06 -22.40 23.49
C LEU A 690 -2.57 -22.64 23.15
N GLU A 691 -2.03 -23.84 23.32
CA GLU A 691 -0.69 -24.16 22.81
C GLU A 691 -0.61 -24.11 21.28
N ILE A 692 -1.74 -24.28 20.58
CA ILE A 692 -1.85 -24.26 19.12
C ILE A 692 -2.41 -22.90 18.67
N GLY A 693 -3.58 -22.54 19.18
CA GLY A 693 -4.30 -21.32 18.86
C GLY A 693 -5.59 -21.17 19.64
N ASP A 694 -6.07 -19.95 19.81
CA ASP A 694 -7.39 -19.68 20.41
C ASP A 694 -8.50 -19.91 19.38
N ILE A 695 -9.06 -21.11 19.40
CA ILE A 695 -9.98 -21.62 18.38
C ILE A 695 -11.25 -20.78 18.26
N LYS A 696 -11.69 -20.08 19.32
CA LYS A 696 -12.89 -19.24 19.29
C LYS A 696 -12.79 -18.09 18.27
N GLU A 697 -11.56 -17.67 17.96
CA GLU A 697 -11.29 -16.57 17.04
C GLU A 697 -11.44 -16.98 15.57
N ILE A 698 -11.42 -18.31 15.29
CA ILE A 698 -11.50 -18.79 13.92
C ILE A 698 -12.93 -18.67 13.40
N ALA A 699 -13.09 -17.87 12.33
CA ALA A 699 -14.33 -17.76 11.57
C ALA A 699 -14.17 -18.56 10.25
N ILE A 700 -15.14 -19.43 9.99
CA ILE A 700 -15.17 -20.25 8.78
C ILE A 700 -16.12 -19.59 7.77
#